data_46ea8355004c4ddb65370cb115a5da38
#
_entry.id   46ea8355004c4ddb65370cb115a5da38
#
_cell.length_a   1.000
_cell.length_b   1.000
_cell.length_c   1.000
_cell.angle_alpha   90.00
_cell.angle_beta   90.00
_cell.angle_gamma   90.00
#
_symmetry.space_group_name_H-M   'P 1'
#
loop_
_entity.id
_entity.type
_entity.pdbx_description
1 polymer ?
#
loop_
_entity_poly.entity_id
_entity_poly.type
_entity_poly.pdbx_seq_one_letter_code
_entity_poly.pdbx_strand_id
1 'polypeptide(L)'
;MLRVPSAAAVPAWLAPPSDAPPGAGTKRGIVPLVEFSHRHQPKRGPPPTGRGGHALRKVSSLSSSCALDLQARSLAKNVKRVGPRKTSRMPLAACATRWFPGRGRLLAGPRSAGTFYSSKVKASLAWWADPAQSTPLAVLRWISQGVKVEFSSEFRPLSLAPREVHPSEIPFILADQEKGRRAGAYVDLAPGGSSFLSRSRVHTTAAGKSRMVHALCALNEVTVKRPTRCEGVANLPKLLRPGDYLLSADVEAAFWHVPIHASSRKFFSSHFAMPAEHVVNGSSRRTPLLPGGYWAWQPAGPALRVSSSWRSSAVSLPPLLAGFSPLLLAPLTEPHLLPHHPLPHTGRWLQIVEFSHAALPFGWTSSPRIWEAVCRVLAAALRRAGIRVLIYVDDFLLALRCKSEAYYARILIQAAFAASGITRAPAKGQWIPGHVLFDHLGFHISTLGSGLLKVPERRCRILRALARDLLRTAALGRRQVCSDKLRVFTGTAVSCSAAIPQARLRLRSLFDAQEEYRPRSVLQRAQLRDLAWWADLQFDSPANGCLFWPPAASVSMWTDASGSTGFGSVLEVPAQARRTHGSFWRKEDIPLPICVKELKAVKFGLIEHADALRGRTVRLFQDNQAVVGAMRAFSSSSPAMMVELREIWALLDSHQIRFTIEYIRSELNPADAPSRL
;
A
#
# COMPACT_ATOMS: atom_id res chain seq x y z
N MET A 1 -20.31 -30.69 -1.29
CA MET A 1 -20.48 -29.29 -0.84
C MET A 1 -19.11 -28.71 -0.53
N LEU A 2 -18.43 -28.15 -1.51
CA LEU A 2 -17.11 -27.50 -1.39
C LEU A 2 -17.36 -26.01 -1.15
N ARG A 3 -16.91 -25.50 0.01
CA ARG A 3 -16.97 -24.08 0.36
C ARG A 3 -16.01 -23.31 -0.54
N VAL A 4 -16.56 -22.36 -1.28
CA VAL A 4 -15.81 -21.35 -2.03
C VAL A 4 -15.01 -20.47 -1.06
N PRO A 5 -13.69 -20.30 -1.22
CA PRO A 5 -12.95 -19.30 -0.46
C PRO A 5 -13.34 -17.92 -0.95
N SER A 6 -13.70 -17.05 0.00
CA SER A 6 -14.11 -15.67 -0.26
C SER A 6 -13.02 -14.89 -0.99
N ALA A 7 -13.46 -13.95 -1.83
CA ALA A 7 -12.68 -13.01 -2.62
C ALA A 7 -11.50 -12.41 -1.84
N ALA A 8 -10.38 -12.26 -2.53
CA ALA A 8 -9.16 -11.63 -2.03
C ALA A 8 -9.49 -10.36 -1.24
N ALA A 9 -9.07 -10.33 0.01
CA ALA A 9 -9.31 -9.24 0.93
C ALA A 9 -8.81 -7.91 0.33
N VAL A 10 -9.74 -7.04 0.02
CA VAL A 10 -9.47 -5.62 -0.24
C VAL A 10 -8.72 -5.11 0.99
N PRO A 11 -7.57 -4.41 0.84
CA PRO A 11 -6.84 -3.86 1.97
C PRO A 11 -7.79 -3.11 2.90
N ALA A 12 -7.73 -3.36 4.21
CA ALA A 12 -8.68 -2.89 5.23
C ALA A 12 -8.87 -1.35 5.28
N TRP A 13 -7.98 -0.58 4.64
CA TRP A 13 -8.08 0.87 4.53
C TRP A 13 -9.04 1.34 3.41
N LEU A 14 -9.52 0.41 2.56
CA LEU A 14 -10.53 0.66 1.52
C LEU A 14 -11.96 0.31 1.98
N ALA A 15 -12.11 -0.42 3.09
CA ALA A 15 -13.40 -0.70 3.67
C ALA A 15 -13.91 0.47 4.52
N PRO A 16 -15.19 0.84 4.44
CA PRO A 16 -15.77 1.75 5.41
C PRO A 16 -15.64 1.15 6.81
N PRO A 17 -15.44 1.96 7.88
CA PRO A 17 -15.31 1.45 9.23
C PRO A 17 -16.61 0.75 9.63
N SER A 18 -16.60 -0.56 9.74
CA SER A 18 -17.62 -1.36 10.41
C SER A 18 -17.21 -1.45 11.86
N ASP A 19 -17.71 -0.60 12.71
CA ASP A 19 -17.88 -0.80 14.15
C ASP A 19 -18.17 0.55 14.80
N ALA A 20 -19.45 0.88 14.88
CA ALA A 20 -19.95 1.84 15.85
C ALA A 20 -20.94 1.10 16.77
N PRO A 21 -20.86 1.28 18.09
CA PRO A 21 -21.89 0.79 18.99
C PRO A 21 -23.23 1.47 18.67
N PRO A 22 -24.38 0.86 18.95
CA PRO A 22 -25.68 1.47 18.69
C PRO A 22 -25.91 2.63 19.66
N GLY A 23 -25.91 3.84 19.14
CA GLY A 23 -26.26 5.02 19.92
C GLY A 23 -25.62 6.30 19.37
N ALA A 24 -26.49 7.11 18.73
CA ALA A 24 -26.40 8.55 18.50
C ALA A 24 -25.27 9.08 17.59
N GLY A 25 -25.67 9.75 16.52
CA GLY A 25 -24.86 10.69 15.76
C GLY A 25 -24.74 10.37 14.27
N THR A 26 -25.44 11.14 13.47
CA THR A 26 -25.38 11.16 12.01
C THR A 26 -23.95 11.27 11.48
N LYS A 27 -23.39 10.16 11.02
CA LYS A 27 -22.08 10.16 10.32
C LYS A 27 -22.27 10.68 8.89
N ARG A 28 -21.84 11.91 8.66
CA ARG A 28 -21.75 12.49 7.32
C ARG A 28 -20.67 11.78 6.50
N GLY A 29 -21.06 11.12 5.42
CA GLY A 29 -20.13 10.52 4.48
C GLY A 29 -19.78 11.51 3.38
N ILE A 30 -18.54 11.96 3.34
CA ILE A 30 -18.02 12.82 2.29
C ILE A 30 -17.35 11.94 1.25
N VAL A 31 -17.81 12.01 0.01
CA VAL A 31 -17.12 11.43 -1.14
C VAL A 31 -16.29 12.56 -1.76
N PRO A 32 -14.97 12.42 -1.78
CA PRO A 32 -14.12 13.42 -2.39
C PRO A 32 -14.30 13.41 -3.91
N LEU A 33 -14.57 14.54 -4.49
CA LEU A 33 -14.71 14.79 -5.93
C LEU A 33 -13.57 15.66 -6.45
N VAL A 34 -13.29 15.50 -7.72
CA VAL A 34 -12.20 16.17 -8.42
C VAL A 34 -12.58 17.60 -8.77
N GLU A 35 -11.65 18.53 -8.61
CA GLU A 35 -11.76 19.89 -9.09
C GLU A 35 -11.27 19.99 -10.54
N PHE A 36 -12.17 20.34 -11.45
CA PHE A 36 -11.81 20.59 -12.84
C PHE A 36 -11.42 22.05 -13.02
N SER A 37 -10.14 22.33 -13.18
CA SER A 37 -9.70 23.65 -13.62
C SER A 37 -9.69 23.71 -15.15
N HIS A 38 -10.71 24.30 -15.76
CA HIS A 38 -10.64 24.72 -17.14
C HIS A 38 -9.77 25.97 -17.26
N ARG A 39 -8.58 25.84 -17.83
CA ARG A 39 -7.91 27.01 -18.41
C ARG A 39 -8.71 27.44 -19.63
N HIS A 40 -9.40 28.60 -19.56
CA HIS A 40 -9.88 29.29 -20.73
C HIS A 40 -8.70 29.58 -21.67
N GLN A 41 -8.67 28.90 -22.81
CA GLN A 41 -7.87 29.39 -23.94
C GLN A 41 -8.57 30.64 -24.48
N PRO A 42 -7.86 31.77 -24.62
CA PRO A 42 -8.41 32.93 -25.33
C PRO A 42 -8.60 32.54 -26.80
N LYS A 43 -9.78 32.79 -27.33
CA LYS A 43 -10.11 32.68 -28.76
C LYS A 43 -9.10 33.51 -29.55
N ARG A 44 -8.26 32.86 -30.36
CA ARG A 44 -7.42 33.53 -31.36
C ARG A 44 -8.31 34.08 -32.47
N GLY A 45 -8.30 35.39 -32.66
CA GLY A 45 -8.78 36.03 -33.86
C GLY A 45 -7.89 35.72 -35.08
N PRO A 46 -8.39 35.95 -36.30
CA PRO A 46 -7.65 35.57 -37.52
C PRO A 46 -6.37 36.42 -37.69
N PRO A 47 -5.31 35.88 -38.32
CA PRO A 47 -4.03 36.56 -38.46
C PRO A 47 -4.09 37.64 -39.56
N PRO A 48 -3.37 38.74 -39.42
CA PRO A 48 -3.14 39.68 -40.52
C PRO A 48 -2.05 39.14 -41.44
N THR A 49 -2.31 39.24 -42.73
CA THR A 49 -1.36 38.99 -43.83
C THR A 49 -0.32 40.11 -43.88
N GLY A 50 0.96 39.78 -43.89
CA GLY A 50 2.05 40.71 -44.10
C GLY A 50 3.39 39.99 -44.37
N ARG A 51 3.90 40.18 -45.59
CA ARG A 51 5.20 39.63 -46.09
C ARG A 51 6.40 40.29 -45.40
N GLY A 52 7.50 39.52 -45.24
CA GLY A 52 8.81 40.11 -45.02
C GLY A 52 9.83 39.14 -44.40
N GLY A 53 10.87 38.81 -45.14
CA GLY A 53 11.85 37.80 -45.04
C GLY A 53 12.89 37.80 -43.92
N HIS A 54 13.59 36.66 -43.93
CA HIS A 54 14.96 36.34 -43.45
C HIS A 54 15.30 36.49 -41.94
N ALA A 55 15.51 35.40 -41.25
CA ALA A 55 16.81 34.93 -40.78
C ALA A 55 16.66 33.72 -39.82
N LEU A 56 17.24 32.61 -40.20
CA LEU A 56 17.46 31.40 -39.38
C LEU A 56 18.34 31.71 -38.18
N ARG A 57 17.84 31.53 -36.97
CA ARG A 57 18.65 31.22 -35.79
C ARG A 57 18.05 30.02 -35.06
N LYS A 58 18.79 28.92 -35.06
CA LYS A 58 18.59 27.77 -34.19
C LYS A 58 18.65 28.24 -32.75
N VAL A 59 17.59 28.06 -32.00
CA VAL A 59 17.63 28.09 -30.53
C VAL A 59 17.26 26.69 -30.05
N SER A 60 18.27 26.02 -29.51
CA SER A 60 18.15 24.73 -28.85
C SER A 60 17.25 24.82 -27.62
N SER A 61 16.34 23.87 -27.51
CA SER A 61 15.46 23.67 -26.37
C SER A 61 16.28 23.40 -25.09
N LEU A 62 16.41 24.36 -24.20
CA LEU A 62 16.86 24.16 -22.84
C LEU A 62 15.69 23.62 -22.01
N SER A 63 15.90 22.46 -21.40
CA SER A 63 14.93 21.76 -20.58
C SER A 63 14.57 22.56 -19.33
N SER A 64 13.30 22.52 -18.95
CA SER A 64 12.69 23.19 -17.77
C SER A 64 13.34 22.88 -16.40
N SER A 65 14.29 21.97 -16.33
CA SER A 65 15.04 21.67 -15.11
C SER A 65 16.07 22.74 -14.72
N CYS A 66 16.54 23.52 -15.69
CA CYS A 66 17.56 24.57 -15.46
C CYS A 66 16.97 25.83 -14.81
N ALA A 67 15.68 26.12 -15.00
CA ALA A 67 15.03 27.31 -14.44
C ALA A 67 14.77 27.19 -12.93
N LEU A 68 14.50 25.99 -12.44
CA LEU A 68 14.28 25.72 -11.01
C LEU A 68 15.59 25.76 -10.21
N ASP A 69 16.70 25.35 -10.84
CA ASP A 69 18.02 25.34 -10.17
C ASP A 69 18.62 26.77 -10.06
N LEU A 70 18.30 27.65 -10.99
CA LEU A 70 18.67 29.06 -10.96
C LEU A 70 17.88 29.85 -9.89
N GLN A 71 16.62 29.55 -9.67
CA GLN A 71 15.83 30.14 -8.56
C GLN A 71 16.32 29.68 -7.20
N ALA A 72 16.71 28.41 -7.05
CA ALA A 72 17.26 27.88 -5.80
C ALA A 72 18.63 28.52 -5.47
N ARG A 73 19.47 28.76 -6.47
CA ARG A 73 20.77 29.44 -6.30
C ARG A 73 20.65 30.93 -6.02
N SER A 74 19.63 31.59 -6.56
CA SER A 74 19.32 33.00 -6.27
C SER A 74 18.85 33.20 -4.82
N LEU A 75 17.99 32.31 -4.32
CA LEU A 75 17.54 32.32 -2.92
C LEU A 75 18.68 32.03 -1.93
N ALA A 76 19.61 31.16 -2.29
CA ALA A 76 20.79 30.87 -1.44
C ALA A 76 21.78 32.05 -1.34
N LYS A 77 21.90 32.88 -2.37
CA LYS A 77 22.76 34.07 -2.36
C LYS A 77 22.20 35.22 -1.51
N ASN A 78 20.87 35.35 -1.42
CA ASN A 78 20.23 36.41 -0.62
C ASN A 78 20.22 36.12 0.89
N VAL A 79 20.41 34.89 1.33
CA VAL A 79 20.46 34.53 2.75
C VAL A 79 21.79 34.92 3.41
N LYS A 80 22.86 35.16 2.63
CA LYS A 80 24.20 35.53 3.17
C LYS A 80 24.39 37.02 3.47
N ARG A 81 23.42 37.89 3.26
CA ARG A 81 23.57 39.36 3.44
C ARG A 81 22.76 39.99 4.56
N VAL A 82 22.09 39.21 5.41
CA VAL A 82 21.49 39.75 6.64
C VAL A 82 22.42 39.44 7.79
N GLY A 83 23.21 40.42 8.19
CA GLY A 83 24.06 40.36 9.37
C GLY A 83 23.24 40.05 10.63
N PRO A 84 23.88 39.55 11.70
CA PRO A 84 23.16 39.08 12.88
C PRO A 84 22.54 40.28 13.62
N ARG A 85 21.21 40.48 13.41
CA ARG A 85 20.44 41.21 14.39
C ARG A 85 20.50 40.45 15.70
N LYS A 86 21.00 41.08 16.76
CA LYS A 86 20.95 40.58 18.14
C LYS A 86 19.49 40.42 18.56
N THR A 87 18.87 39.33 18.15
CA THR A 87 17.64 38.86 18.75
C THR A 87 18.04 38.16 20.06
N SER A 88 17.53 38.64 21.17
CA SER A 88 17.63 37.99 22.46
C SER A 88 17.33 36.52 22.28
N ARG A 89 18.31 35.65 22.48
CA ARG A 89 18.13 34.19 22.42
C ARG A 89 17.25 33.79 23.59
N MET A 90 15.95 33.74 23.38
CA MET A 90 15.09 32.98 24.29
C MET A 90 15.66 31.54 24.36
N PRO A 91 15.83 30.99 25.56
CA PRO A 91 16.34 29.63 25.69
C PRO A 91 15.47 28.70 24.87
N LEU A 92 16.07 27.82 24.06
CA LEU A 92 15.37 26.81 23.25
C LEU A 92 14.31 26.04 24.07
N ALA A 93 14.55 25.91 25.37
CA ALA A 93 13.66 25.35 26.34
C ALA A 93 12.30 26.09 26.44
N ALA A 94 12.27 27.41 26.49
CA ALA A 94 11.05 28.20 26.67
C ALA A 94 10.17 28.22 25.39
N CYS A 95 10.77 28.24 24.20
CA CYS A 95 10.02 28.15 22.96
C CYS A 95 9.36 26.79 22.74
N ALA A 96 10.03 25.69 23.13
CA ALA A 96 9.48 24.36 22.91
C ALA A 96 8.32 24.03 23.88
N THR A 97 8.25 24.61 25.09
CA THR A 97 7.10 24.45 26.00
C THR A 97 5.82 25.10 25.48
N ARG A 98 5.95 26.20 24.73
CA ARG A 98 4.80 26.87 24.10
C ARG A 98 4.07 25.98 23.08
N TRP A 99 4.80 25.16 22.34
CA TRP A 99 4.26 24.38 21.22
C TRP A 99 3.94 22.93 21.62
N PHE A 100 4.70 22.35 22.54
CA PHE A 100 4.62 20.93 22.88
C PHE A 100 4.63 20.73 24.40
N PRO A 101 3.50 20.85 25.08
CA PRO A 101 3.39 20.50 26.48
C PRO A 101 3.66 18.99 26.67
N GLY A 102 4.36 18.63 27.74
CA GLY A 102 4.71 17.22 28.04
C GLY A 102 5.99 16.69 27.37
N ARG A 103 6.77 17.51 26.69
CA ARG A 103 8.02 17.13 26.02
C ARG A 103 9.07 16.52 26.95
N GLY A 104 9.10 16.90 28.24
CA GLY A 104 10.08 16.38 29.20
C GLY A 104 10.03 14.87 29.33
N ARG A 105 8.83 14.28 29.30
CA ARG A 105 8.62 12.83 29.33
C ARG A 105 8.97 12.14 28.01
N LEU A 106 8.88 12.86 26.88
CA LEU A 106 9.25 12.32 25.57
C LEU A 106 10.76 12.14 25.44
N LEU A 107 11.53 13.04 26.06
CA LEU A 107 12.99 13.09 25.96
C LEU A 107 13.70 12.36 27.12
N ALA A 108 12.97 11.98 28.18
CA ALA A 108 13.53 11.27 29.32
C ALA A 108 13.84 9.81 28.95
N GLY A 109 15.10 9.46 29.00
CA GLY A 109 15.59 8.10 28.77
C GLY A 109 17.08 8.08 28.44
N PRO A 110 17.78 6.98 28.73
CA PRO A 110 19.20 6.83 28.42
C PRO A 110 19.40 6.81 26.91
N ARG A 111 20.47 7.44 26.44
CA ARG A 111 20.93 7.28 25.06
C ARG A 111 21.40 5.84 24.88
N SER A 112 20.91 5.16 23.85
CA SER A 112 21.32 3.78 23.56
C SER A 112 22.78 3.73 23.14
N ALA A 113 23.58 2.89 23.81
CA ALA A 113 24.99 2.66 23.49
C ALA A 113 25.22 1.46 22.56
N GLY A 114 24.15 0.71 22.18
CA GLY A 114 24.27 -0.50 21.38
C GLY A 114 24.62 -0.23 19.91
N THR A 115 25.37 -1.12 19.30
CA THR A 115 25.70 -1.08 17.86
C THR A 115 24.58 -1.62 16.99
N PHE A 116 23.83 -2.62 17.45
CA PHE A 116 22.75 -3.27 16.75
C PHE A 116 21.41 -2.58 16.99
N TYR A 117 20.51 -2.58 16.01
CA TYR A 117 19.19 -1.96 16.13
C TYR A 117 18.38 -2.49 17.33
N SER A 118 18.29 -3.81 17.49
CA SER A 118 17.58 -4.43 18.61
C SER A 118 18.26 -4.17 19.95
N SER A 119 19.60 -4.08 19.99
CA SER A 119 20.35 -3.74 21.21
C SER A 119 20.12 -2.30 21.63
N LYS A 120 20.00 -1.36 20.68
CA LYS A 120 19.66 0.03 20.97
C LYS A 120 18.29 0.15 21.63
N VAL A 121 17.27 -0.53 21.07
CA VAL A 121 15.93 -0.52 21.64
C VAL A 121 15.90 -1.18 23.01
N LYS A 122 16.63 -2.28 23.20
CA LYS A 122 16.78 -2.95 24.51
C LYS A 122 17.52 -2.09 25.53
N ALA A 123 18.60 -1.38 25.13
CA ALA A 123 19.31 -0.43 26.00
C ALA A 123 18.41 0.73 26.44
N SER A 124 17.40 1.07 25.65
CA SER A 124 16.40 2.10 25.95
C SER A 124 15.19 1.57 26.74
N LEU A 125 15.27 0.37 27.35
CA LEU A 125 14.13 -0.28 28.00
C LEU A 125 13.48 0.59 29.09
N ALA A 126 14.28 1.40 29.80
CA ALA A 126 13.75 2.34 30.82
C ALA A 126 12.77 3.36 30.21
N TRP A 127 13.05 3.86 29.01
CA TRP A 127 12.11 4.73 28.30
C TRP A 127 10.80 4.00 27.94
N TRP A 128 10.90 2.75 27.45
CA TRP A 128 9.73 1.94 27.11
C TRP A 128 8.90 1.55 28.33
N ALA A 129 9.55 1.30 29.47
CA ALA A 129 8.92 0.91 30.71
C ALA A 129 8.38 2.10 31.53
N ASP A 130 8.70 3.34 31.15
CA ASP A 130 8.15 4.54 31.80
C ASP A 130 6.59 4.50 31.70
N PRO A 131 5.89 4.56 32.84
CA PRO A 131 4.41 4.59 32.87
C PRO A 131 3.81 5.66 31.97
N ALA A 132 4.51 6.79 31.77
CA ALA A 132 4.07 7.84 30.86
C ALA A 132 3.97 7.38 29.40
N GLN A 133 4.69 6.34 28.98
CA GLN A 133 4.60 5.81 27.61
C GLN A 133 3.39 4.90 27.42
N SER A 134 2.82 4.39 28.52
CA SER A 134 1.68 3.46 28.49
C SER A 134 1.94 2.26 27.57
N THR A 135 3.18 1.73 27.61
CA THR A 135 3.62 0.66 26.73
C THR A 135 2.91 -0.65 27.09
N PRO A 136 2.25 -1.33 26.14
CA PRO A 136 1.65 -2.62 26.39
C PRO A 136 2.68 -3.65 26.87
N LEU A 137 2.32 -4.49 27.85
CA LEU A 137 3.20 -5.51 28.41
C LEU A 137 3.80 -6.45 27.35
N ALA A 138 3.02 -6.76 26.30
CA ALA A 138 3.51 -7.57 25.19
C ALA A 138 4.68 -6.90 24.47
N VAL A 139 4.62 -5.57 24.23
CA VAL A 139 5.69 -4.81 23.60
C VAL A 139 6.94 -4.78 24.49
N LEU A 140 6.78 -4.57 25.79
CA LEU A 140 7.89 -4.64 26.75
C LEU A 140 8.58 -6.01 26.74
N ARG A 141 7.79 -7.09 26.72
CA ARG A 141 8.34 -8.46 26.62
C ARG A 141 9.07 -8.67 25.29
N TRP A 142 8.54 -8.19 24.17
CA TRP A 142 9.20 -8.31 22.87
C TRP A 142 10.54 -7.58 22.83
N ILE A 143 10.62 -6.38 23.39
CA ILE A 143 11.86 -5.59 23.44
C ILE A 143 12.88 -6.22 24.39
N SER A 144 12.47 -6.67 25.57
CA SER A 144 13.39 -7.18 26.60
C SER A 144 13.86 -8.59 26.34
N GLN A 145 12.97 -9.49 25.91
CA GLN A 145 13.22 -10.94 25.79
C GLN A 145 13.26 -11.43 24.34
N GLY A 146 12.66 -10.67 23.41
CA GLY A 146 12.44 -11.09 22.04
C GLY A 146 11.08 -11.73 21.83
N VAL A 147 10.67 -11.77 20.57
CA VAL A 147 9.37 -12.31 20.13
C VAL A 147 9.43 -13.82 20.05
N LYS A 148 8.49 -14.49 20.68
CA LYS A 148 8.26 -15.93 20.51
C LYS A 148 7.25 -16.17 19.40
N VAL A 149 7.45 -17.23 18.60
CA VAL A 149 6.45 -17.69 17.64
C VAL A 149 5.30 -18.31 18.41
N GLU A 150 4.08 -17.91 18.08
CA GLU A 150 2.85 -18.52 18.58
C GLU A 150 2.27 -19.41 17.47
N PHE A 151 2.15 -20.69 17.73
CA PHE A 151 1.62 -21.66 16.78
C PHE A 151 0.11 -21.86 16.98
N SER A 152 -0.62 -21.95 15.87
CA SER A 152 -2.06 -22.29 15.85
C SER A 152 -2.28 -23.81 15.73
N SER A 153 -1.27 -24.55 15.28
CA SER A 153 -1.26 -26.00 15.14
C SER A 153 0.16 -26.52 15.35
N GLU A 154 0.32 -27.84 15.45
CA GLU A 154 1.63 -28.45 15.61
C GLU A 154 2.56 -28.10 14.43
N PHE A 155 3.77 -27.67 14.76
CA PHE A 155 4.81 -27.40 13.76
C PHE A 155 5.69 -28.62 13.55
N ARG A 156 5.72 -29.13 12.33
CA ARG A 156 6.65 -30.21 11.94
C ARG A 156 7.91 -29.62 11.34
N PRO A 157 9.11 -30.08 11.75
CA PRO A 157 10.37 -29.65 11.16
C PRO A 157 10.37 -29.78 9.65
N LEU A 158 10.79 -28.71 8.95
CA LEU A 158 10.80 -28.66 7.49
C LEU A 158 12.07 -27.97 6.99
N SER A 159 12.73 -28.59 6.02
CA SER A 159 13.82 -27.98 5.27
C SER A 159 13.45 -27.89 3.79
N LEU A 160 13.42 -26.68 3.26
CA LEU A 160 13.22 -26.46 1.82
C LEU A 160 14.58 -26.57 1.12
N ALA A 161 14.62 -27.12 -0.11
CA ALA A 161 15.87 -27.18 -0.88
C ALA A 161 16.46 -25.78 -1.09
N PRO A 162 17.80 -25.59 -0.98
CA PRO A 162 18.42 -24.32 -1.25
C PRO A 162 18.22 -23.92 -2.71
N ARG A 163 18.06 -22.61 -2.95
CA ARG A 163 18.01 -22.05 -4.31
C ARG A 163 19.42 -21.63 -4.71
N GLU A 164 19.82 -21.99 -5.92
CA GLU A 164 21.02 -21.41 -6.54
C GLU A 164 20.81 -19.92 -6.82
N VAL A 165 21.80 -19.13 -6.43
CA VAL A 165 21.79 -17.68 -6.62
C VAL A 165 22.19 -17.36 -8.04
N HIS A 166 21.37 -16.56 -8.75
CA HIS A 166 21.74 -16.07 -10.08
C HIS A 166 22.95 -15.12 -9.95
N PRO A 167 23.96 -15.17 -10.87
CA PRO A 167 25.15 -14.33 -10.77
C PRO A 167 24.88 -12.84 -10.58
N SER A 168 23.83 -12.30 -11.21
CA SER A 168 23.45 -10.88 -11.06
C SER A 168 22.91 -10.52 -9.67
N GLU A 169 22.51 -11.50 -8.84
CA GLU A 169 22.00 -11.30 -7.48
C GLU A 169 23.13 -11.31 -6.43
N ILE A 170 24.28 -11.89 -6.75
CA ILE A 170 25.39 -12.11 -5.81
C ILE A 170 25.84 -10.81 -5.11
N PRO A 171 26.14 -9.71 -5.83
CA PRO A 171 26.59 -8.48 -5.17
C PRO A 171 25.59 -7.95 -4.14
N PHE A 172 24.29 -8.02 -4.46
CA PHE A 172 23.24 -7.63 -3.54
C PHE A 172 23.17 -8.53 -2.30
N ILE A 173 23.26 -9.86 -2.50
CA ILE A 173 23.19 -10.83 -1.40
C ILE A 173 24.35 -10.67 -0.44
N LEU A 174 25.57 -10.48 -0.95
CA LEU A 174 26.76 -10.24 -0.11
C LEU A 174 26.61 -8.98 0.72
N ALA A 175 26.17 -7.89 0.11
CA ALA A 175 25.93 -6.63 0.81
C ALA A 175 24.82 -6.75 1.88
N ASP A 176 23.72 -7.50 1.58
CA ASP A 176 22.62 -7.73 2.52
C ASP A 176 23.08 -8.61 3.70
N GLN A 177 23.85 -9.67 3.44
CA GLN A 177 24.42 -10.54 4.47
C GLN A 177 25.36 -9.76 5.38
N GLU A 178 26.29 -8.99 4.82
CA GLU A 178 27.20 -8.15 5.60
C GLU A 178 26.43 -7.14 6.45
N LYS A 179 25.47 -6.42 5.85
CA LYS A 179 24.63 -5.46 6.57
C LYS A 179 23.84 -6.14 7.69
N GLY A 180 23.23 -7.31 7.43
CA GLY A 180 22.44 -8.04 8.40
C GLY A 180 23.28 -8.55 9.58
N ARG A 181 24.48 -9.06 9.32
CA ARG A 181 25.42 -9.52 10.36
C ARG A 181 25.93 -8.34 11.20
N ARG A 182 26.36 -7.26 10.57
CA ARG A 182 26.78 -6.01 11.26
C ARG A 182 25.65 -5.40 12.10
N ALA A 183 24.41 -5.56 11.68
CA ALA A 183 23.23 -5.09 12.39
C ALA A 183 22.77 -6.06 13.50
N GLY A 184 23.38 -7.24 13.63
CA GLY A 184 22.95 -8.30 14.55
C GLY A 184 21.57 -8.89 14.20
N ALA A 185 21.10 -8.67 12.98
CA ALA A 185 19.83 -9.23 12.49
C ALA A 185 19.97 -10.65 11.96
N TYR A 186 21.17 -10.99 11.46
CA TYR A 186 21.55 -12.33 11.02
C TYR A 186 22.64 -12.89 11.93
N VAL A 187 22.48 -14.13 12.32
CA VAL A 187 23.42 -14.88 13.15
C VAL A 187 23.64 -16.25 12.54
N ASP A 188 24.73 -16.91 12.92
CA ASP A 188 24.97 -18.28 12.51
C ASP A 188 23.93 -19.22 13.12
N LEU A 189 23.74 -20.40 12.50
CA LEU A 189 22.84 -21.40 13.05
C LEU A 189 23.28 -21.82 14.44
N ALA A 190 22.31 -21.94 15.37
CA ALA A 190 22.60 -22.45 16.70
C ALA A 190 23.06 -23.92 16.63
N PRO A 191 23.90 -24.35 17.58
CA PRO A 191 24.17 -25.80 17.77
C PRO A 191 22.86 -26.55 17.95
N GLY A 192 22.66 -27.66 17.25
CA GLY A 192 21.42 -28.42 17.23
C GLY A 192 20.52 -28.15 16.04
N GLY A 193 20.90 -27.22 15.16
CA GLY A 193 20.30 -27.03 13.85
C GLY A 193 19.04 -26.16 13.84
N SER A 194 18.32 -26.25 12.75
CA SER A 194 17.11 -25.50 12.44
C SER A 194 15.89 -26.42 12.45
N SER A 195 14.80 -25.98 13.04
CA SER A 195 13.50 -26.66 12.90
C SER A 195 12.78 -26.28 11.61
N PHE A 196 13.07 -25.08 11.06
CA PHE A 196 12.58 -24.65 9.76
C PHE A 196 13.69 -23.93 9.01
N LEU A 197 14.07 -24.49 7.87
CA LEU A 197 15.09 -23.93 6.99
C LEU A 197 14.45 -23.52 5.67
N SER A 198 14.29 -22.21 5.50
CA SER A 198 13.64 -21.61 4.34
C SER A 198 14.65 -21.28 3.24
N ARG A 199 14.20 -21.29 1.98
CA ARG A 199 15.00 -20.74 0.88
C ARG A 199 14.84 -19.23 0.80
N SER A 200 15.95 -18.55 0.47
CA SER A 200 15.96 -17.10 0.22
C SER A 200 16.03 -16.78 -1.26
N ARG A 201 15.46 -15.67 -1.67
CA ARG A 201 15.56 -15.12 -3.02
C ARG A 201 15.62 -13.60 -3.00
N VAL A 202 16.23 -13.02 -4.02
CA VAL A 202 16.16 -11.57 -4.25
C VAL A 202 14.88 -11.25 -5.00
N HIS A 203 14.13 -10.29 -4.52
CA HIS A 203 12.99 -9.71 -5.21
C HIS A 203 13.32 -8.26 -5.57
N THR A 204 13.41 -7.99 -6.87
CA THR A 204 13.64 -6.62 -7.37
C THR A 204 12.31 -6.05 -7.87
N THR A 205 11.89 -4.95 -7.27
CA THR A 205 10.66 -4.24 -7.66
C THR A 205 10.84 -3.59 -9.04
N ALA A 206 9.74 -3.26 -9.72
CA ALA A 206 9.76 -2.51 -10.98
C ALA A 206 10.51 -1.15 -10.90
N ALA A 207 10.72 -0.65 -9.68
CA ALA A 207 11.51 0.55 -9.40
C ALA A 207 13.01 0.28 -9.20
N GLY A 208 13.49 -0.94 -9.46
CA GLY A 208 14.90 -1.33 -9.30
C GLY A 208 15.34 -1.56 -7.86
N LYS A 209 14.43 -1.52 -6.86
CA LYS A 209 14.77 -1.76 -5.47
C LYS A 209 14.76 -3.26 -5.16
N SER A 210 15.92 -3.81 -4.81
CA SER A 210 16.08 -5.21 -4.41
C SER A 210 15.85 -5.41 -2.91
N ARG A 211 15.31 -6.57 -2.55
CA ARG A 211 15.10 -7.03 -1.16
C ARG A 211 15.31 -8.53 -1.08
N MET A 212 15.93 -8.98 0.01
CA MET A 212 15.94 -10.40 0.36
C MET A 212 14.56 -10.81 0.86
N VAL A 213 13.99 -11.86 0.30
CA VAL A 213 12.71 -12.45 0.69
C VAL A 213 12.91 -13.89 1.06
N HIS A 214 12.33 -14.30 2.19
CA HIS A 214 12.43 -15.65 2.74
C HIS A 214 11.12 -16.40 2.54
N ALA A 215 11.19 -17.68 2.12
CA ALA A 215 10.01 -18.50 1.84
C ALA A 215 9.41 -19.03 3.15
N LEU A 216 8.74 -18.19 3.91
CA LEU A 216 8.15 -18.51 5.20
C LEU A 216 6.67 -18.96 5.11
N CYS A 217 6.16 -19.32 3.92
CA CYS A 217 4.74 -19.69 3.73
C CYS A 217 4.32 -20.82 4.66
N ALA A 218 5.08 -21.92 4.71
CA ALA A 218 4.75 -23.07 5.56
C ALA A 218 4.76 -22.71 7.06
N LEU A 219 5.69 -21.85 7.51
CA LEU A 219 5.69 -21.32 8.87
C LEU A 219 4.46 -20.43 9.12
N ASN A 220 4.08 -19.60 8.13
CA ASN A 220 2.93 -18.71 8.24
C ASN A 220 1.59 -19.47 8.31
N GLU A 221 1.48 -20.65 7.73
CA GLU A 221 0.28 -21.49 7.78
C GLU A 221 -0.05 -21.94 9.20
N VAL A 222 0.96 -22.29 9.96
CA VAL A 222 0.85 -22.78 11.34
C VAL A 222 1.05 -21.69 12.40
N THR A 223 1.34 -20.46 12.01
CA THR A 223 1.48 -19.32 12.93
C THR A 223 0.11 -18.70 13.20
N VAL A 224 -0.15 -18.32 14.46
CA VAL A 224 -1.36 -17.59 14.84
C VAL A 224 -1.47 -16.30 14.03
N LYS A 225 -2.50 -16.19 13.20
CA LYS A 225 -2.75 -15.02 12.35
C LYS A 225 -3.57 -13.98 13.13
N ARG A 226 -3.05 -12.78 13.22
CA ARG A 226 -3.75 -11.64 13.83
C ARG A 226 -3.74 -10.47 12.85
N PRO A 227 -4.87 -9.73 12.71
CA PRO A 227 -4.94 -8.62 11.78
C PRO A 227 -3.97 -7.50 12.15
N THR A 228 -3.37 -6.87 11.15
CA THR A 228 -2.59 -5.64 11.30
C THR A 228 -3.50 -4.46 10.97
N ARG A 229 -3.58 -3.47 11.87
CA ARG A 229 -4.39 -2.26 11.69
C ARG A 229 -3.43 -1.07 11.55
N CYS A 230 -2.95 -0.81 10.36
CA CYS A 230 -2.13 0.37 10.08
C CYS A 230 -2.99 1.61 9.83
N GLU A 231 -2.52 2.76 10.27
CA GLU A 231 -3.04 4.04 9.82
C GLU A 231 -2.63 4.22 8.35
N GLY A 232 -3.49 4.84 7.54
CA GLY A 232 -3.21 4.96 6.12
C GLY A 232 -3.78 6.24 5.52
N VAL A 233 -3.78 6.32 4.20
CA VAL A 233 -4.23 7.49 3.43
C VAL A 233 -5.66 7.93 3.81
N ALA A 234 -6.54 7.00 4.15
CA ALA A 234 -7.90 7.30 4.61
C ALA A 234 -7.96 8.11 5.93
N ASN A 235 -6.87 8.15 6.70
CA ASN A 235 -6.77 8.92 7.93
C ASN A 235 -6.29 10.36 7.69
N LEU A 236 -5.74 10.67 6.51
CA LEU A 236 -5.19 11.99 6.19
C LEU A 236 -6.20 13.14 6.37
N PRO A 237 -7.47 13.04 5.91
CA PRO A 237 -8.44 14.13 6.07
C PRO A 237 -8.75 14.46 7.54
N LYS A 238 -8.55 13.49 8.45
CA LYS A 238 -8.76 13.69 9.90
C LYS A 238 -7.53 14.29 10.59
N LEU A 239 -6.35 14.05 10.04
CA LEU A 239 -5.07 14.52 10.57
C LEU A 239 -4.73 15.93 10.09
N LEU A 240 -4.87 16.15 8.78
CA LEU A 240 -4.43 17.37 8.10
C LEU A 240 -5.42 18.52 8.28
N ARG A 241 -4.91 19.74 8.17
CA ARG A 241 -5.67 20.99 8.15
C ARG A 241 -5.17 21.87 7.00
N PRO A 242 -6.00 22.77 6.46
CA PRO A 242 -5.55 23.75 5.47
C PRO A 242 -4.34 24.53 5.97
N GLY A 243 -3.32 24.64 5.12
CA GLY A 243 -2.10 25.39 5.41
C GLY A 243 -1.10 24.70 6.35
N ASP A 244 -1.30 23.43 6.71
CA ASP A 244 -0.33 22.68 7.52
C ASP A 244 1.04 22.57 6.82
N TYR A 245 2.09 22.64 7.62
CA TYR A 245 3.44 22.23 7.22
C TYR A 245 3.62 20.75 7.47
N LEU A 246 4.15 20.04 6.48
CA LEU A 246 4.33 18.60 6.49
C LEU A 246 5.80 18.25 6.64
N LEU A 247 6.06 17.20 7.43
CA LEU A 247 7.33 16.51 7.55
C LEU A 247 7.12 15.02 7.43
N SER A 248 8.07 14.29 6.86
CA SER A 248 8.06 12.83 6.92
C SER A 248 9.40 12.30 7.41
N ALA A 249 9.35 11.22 8.17
CA ALA A 249 10.51 10.49 8.66
C ALA A 249 10.29 8.99 8.42
N ASP A 250 11.36 8.31 8.01
CA ASP A 250 11.37 6.87 7.74
C ASP A 250 12.30 6.18 8.76
N VAL A 251 11.95 4.99 9.21
CA VAL A 251 12.80 4.21 10.12
C VAL A 251 13.73 3.32 9.31
N GLU A 252 15.01 3.32 9.67
CA GLU A 252 15.99 2.46 9.02
C GLU A 252 15.80 1.01 9.49
N ALA A 253 15.70 0.07 8.54
CA ALA A 253 15.60 -1.37 8.81
C ALA A 253 14.58 -1.71 9.93
N ALA A 254 13.37 -1.16 9.83
CA ALA A 254 12.31 -1.16 10.86
C ALA A 254 12.18 -2.48 11.64
N PHE A 255 12.05 -3.62 10.96
CA PHE A 255 11.88 -4.93 11.59
C PHE A 255 13.09 -5.37 12.41
N TRP A 256 14.30 -4.91 12.09
CA TRP A 256 15.51 -5.29 12.80
C TRP A 256 15.65 -4.66 14.19
N HIS A 257 14.77 -3.72 14.53
CA HIS A 257 14.71 -3.15 15.88
C HIS A 257 14.08 -4.11 16.92
N VAL A 258 13.33 -5.12 16.48
CA VAL A 258 12.65 -6.05 17.37
C VAL A 258 13.32 -7.42 17.31
N PRO A 259 13.90 -7.91 18.44
CA PRO A 259 14.61 -9.18 18.47
C PRO A 259 13.62 -10.36 18.45
N ILE A 260 14.08 -11.49 17.90
CA ILE A 260 13.43 -12.80 18.06
C ILE A 260 14.01 -13.48 19.31
N HIS A 261 13.14 -14.05 20.14
CA HIS A 261 13.52 -14.84 21.30
C HIS A 261 14.43 -16.00 20.89
N ALA A 262 15.48 -16.28 21.68
CA ALA A 262 16.49 -17.29 21.35
C ALA A 262 15.87 -18.66 20.99
N SER A 263 14.87 -19.11 21.77
CA SER A 263 14.18 -20.38 21.51
C SER A 263 13.38 -20.44 20.21
N SER A 264 13.07 -19.30 19.61
CA SER A 264 12.29 -19.20 18.36
C SER A 264 13.15 -19.02 17.12
N ARG A 265 14.45 -18.70 17.26
CA ARG A 265 15.35 -18.48 16.10
C ARG A 265 15.47 -19.71 15.20
N LYS A 266 15.38 -20.92 15.76
CA LYS A 266 15.37 -22.18 15.00
C LYS A 266 14.26 -22.27 13.95
N PHE A 267 13.19 -21.48 14.07
CA PHE A 267 12.08 -21.41 13.09
C PHE A 267 12.30 -20.34 12.01
N PHE A 268 13.34 -19.55 12.11
CA PHE A 268 13.65 -18.44 11.19
C PHE A 268 15.03 -18.58 10.55
N SER A 269 15.40 -19.81 10.23
CA SER A 269 16.63 -20.07 9.50
C SER A 269 16.39 -20.03 8.00
N SER A 270 17.40 -19.58 7.28
CA SER A 270 17.35 -19.42 5.83
C SER A 270 18.64 -19.88 5.19
N HIS A 271 18.56 -20.31 3.94
CA HIS A 271 19.72 -20.69 3.15
C HIS A 271 19.58 -20.36 1.66
N PHE A 272 20.72 -20.37 0.99
CA PHE A 272 20.87 -20.29 -0.47
C PHE A 272 22.19 -20.94 -0.88
N ALA A 273 22.32 -21.30 -2.16
CA ALA A 273 23.55 -21.84 -2.73
C ALA A 273 24.18 -20.82 -3.68
N MET A 274 25.50 -20.56 -3.52
CA MET A 274 26.25 -19.67 -4.39
C MET A 274 27.62 -20.26 -4.74
N PRO A 275 28.29 -19.81 -5.81
CA PRO A 275 29.64 -20.24 -6.18
C PRO A 275 30.61 -20.06 -5.01
N ALA A 276 31.45 -21.04 -4.77
CA ALA A 276 32.34 -21.08 -3.60
C ALA A 276 33.35 -19.90 -3.56
N GLU A 277 33.73 -19.38 -4.72
CA GLU A 277 34.59 -18.20 -4.86
C GLU A 277 34.03 -16.92 -4.24
N HIS A 278 32.72 -16.84 -4.04
CA HIS A 278 32.03 -15.68 -3.48
C HIS A 278 31.71 -15.78 -1.98
N VAL A 279 32.02 -16.89 -1.34
CA VAL A 279 31.70 -17.09 0.08
C VAL A 279 32.89 -16.68 0.95
N VAL A 280 32.77 -15.54 1.60
CA VAL A 280 33.75 -15.02 2.56
C VAL A 280 33.22 -15.29 3.97
N ASN A 281 33.91 -16.19 4.71
CA ASN A 281 33.70 -16.49 6.13
C ASN A 281 32.26 -16.73 6.61
N GLY A 282 31.94 -17.94 6.99
CA GLY A 282 30.69 -18.35 7.64
C GLY A 282 30.56 -19.87 7.70
N SER A 283 29.61 -20.38 8.49
CA SER A 283 29.25 -21.81 8.55
C SER A 283 28.68 -22.28 7.21
N SER A 284 29.55 -22.70 6.31
CA SER A 284 29.20 -23.08 4.96
C SER A 284 29.68 -24.51 4.70
N ARG A 285 28.84 -25.31 4.02
CA ARG A 285 29.18 -26.66 3.59
C ARG A 285 29.38 -26.66 2.09
N ARG A 286 30.50 -27.29 1.64
CA ARG A 286 30.73 -27.50 0.20
C ARG A 286 29.89 -28.69 -0.25
N THR A 287 29.06 -28.51 -1.27
CA THR A 287 28.26 -29.58 -1.86
C THR A 287 28.52 -29.62 -3.37
N PRO A 288 28.90 -30.76 -3.96
CA PRO A 288 29.08 -30.88 -5.39
C PRO A 288 27.73 -30.82 -6.11
N LEU A 289 27.73 -30.18 -7.28
CA LEU A 289 26.61 -30.17 -8.22
C LEU A 289 26.59 -31.49 -8.97
N LEU A 290 25.53 -32.28 -8.87
CA LEU A 290 25.34 -33.48 -9.70
C LEU A 290 24.83 -33.07 -11.09
N PRO A 291 25.30 -33.74 -12.16
CA PRO A 291 24.77 -33.57 -13.49
C PRO A 291 23.25 -33.82 -13.52
N GLY A 292 22.46 -32.91 -14.06
CA GLY A 292 21.00 -33.02 -14.12
C GLY A 292 20.22 -32.21 -13.11
N GLY A 293 20.88 -31.40 -12.27
CA GLY A 293 20.19 -30.46 -11.38
C GLY A 293 19.57 -31.07 -10.12
N TYR A 294 19.87 -32.32 -9.82
CA TYR A 294 19.44 -32.97 -8.57
C TYR A 294 20.47 -32.78 -7.47
N TRP A 295 20.02 -32.41 -6.28
CA TRP A 295 20.85 -32.21 -5.10
C TRP A 295 20.94 -33.48 -4.29
N ALA A 296 22.16 -34.00 -4.03
CA ALA A 296 22.38 -35.00 -2.98
C ALA A 296 22.35 -34.29 -1.63
N TRP A 297 21.22 -34.30 -0.95
CA TRP A 297 21.09 -33.73 0.40
C TRP A 297 21.49 -34.80 1.43
N GLN A 298 22.56 -34.55 2.17
CA GLN A 298 22.86 -35.32 3.40
C GLN A 298 22.46 -34.46 4.60
N PRO A 299 21.56 -34.93 5.48
CA PRO A 299 21.24 -34.22 6.71
C PRO A 299 22.49 -34.15 7.61
N ALA A 300 22.78 -32.94 8.08
CA ALA A 300 23.85 -32.73 9.05
C ALA A 300 23.33 -33.01 10.45
N GLY A 301 23.43 -34.25 10.84
CA GLY A 301 23.14 -34.78 12.18
C GLY A 301 23.55 -36.22 12.29
N PRO A 302 23.76 -36.76 13.51
CA PRO A 302 23.99 -38.20 13.67
C PRO A 302 22.82 -38.92 13.03
N ALA A 303 23.15 -39.91 12.18
CA ALA A 303 22.17 -40.72 11.49
C ALA A 303 21.11 -41.22 12.50
N LEU A 304 19.88 -40.73 12.36
CA LEU A 304 18.74 -41.35 13.01
C LEU A 304 18.71 -42.78 12.49
N ARG A 305 19.11 -43.75 13.32
CA ARG A 305 18.85 -45.15 13.07
C ARG A 305 17.34 -45.28 12.95
N VAL A 306 16.86 -45.40 11.73
CA VAL A 306 15.48 -45.81 11.46
C VAL A 306 15.38 -47.23 12.01
N SER A 307 14.73 -47.37 13.15
CA SER A 307 14.40 -48.66 13.69
C SER A 307 13.56 -49.42 12.67
N SER A 308 13.88 -50.68 12.45
CA SER A 308 13.29 -51.58 11.45
C SER A 308 11.82 -51.99 11.73
N SER A 309 11.03 -51.16 12.38
CA SER A 309 9.65 -51.47 12.77
C SER A 309 8.55 -50.92 11.83
N TRP A 310 8.92 -50.41 10.66
CA TRP A 310 7.95 -50.04 9.62
C TRP A 310 7.80 -51.12 8.56
N ARG A 311 7.45 -52.35 9.00
CA ARG A 311 6.84 -53.33 8.11
C ARG A 311 5.35 -53.36 8.38
N SER A 312 4.57 -53.26 7.30
CA SER A 312 3.14 -53.47 7.17
C SER A 312 2.21 -52.32 7.59
N SER A 313 2.00 -51.44 6.66
CA SER A 313 0.65 -50.94 6.36
C SER A 313 0.62 -50.62 4.86
N ALA A 314 0.01 -51.49 4.09
CA ALA A 314 -0.28 -51.28 2.68
C ALA A 314 -1.30 -50.13 2.58
N VAL A 315 -0.84 -48.94 2.19
CA VAL A 315 -1.71 -47.84 1.75
C VAL A 315 -1.96 -48.09 0.27
N SER A 316 -3.18 -48.46 -0.08
CA SER A 316 -3.67 -48.54 -1.45
C SER A 316 -3.57 -47.18 -2.12
N LEU A 317 -2.74 -47.09 -3.14
CA LEU A 317 -2.62 -45.92 -4.03
C LEU A 317 -3.84 -45.85 -4.96
N PRO A 318 -4.33 -44.63 -5.30
CA PRO A 318 -5.44 -44.50 -6.24
C PRO A 318 -5.05 -44.95 -7.67
N PRO A 319 -6.00 -45.41 -8.51
CA PRO A 319 -5.75 -46.12 -9.77
C PRO A 319 -5.20 -45.32 -10.95
N LEU A 320 -4.69 -44.12 -10.74
CA LEU A 320 -4.21 -43.22 -11.81
C LEU A 320 -2.74 -43.39 -12.22
N LEU A 321 -2.00 -44.34 -11.65
CA LEU A 321 -0.57 -44.61 -11.98
C LEU A 321 -0.31 -46.01 -12.54
N ALA A 322 -1.30 -46.67 -13.10
CA ALA A 322 -1.18 -48.00 -13.70
C ALA A 322 -0.51 -48.02 -15.09
N GLY A 323 0.46 -47.16 -15.34
CA GLY A 323 1.15 -47.10 -16.64
C GLY A 323 2.67 -46.99 -16.57
N PHE A 324 3.28 -46.97 -15.38
CA PHE A 324 4.74 -46.92 -15.28
C PHE A 324 5.34 -48.31 -14.98
N SER A 325 6.31 -48.68 -15.83
CA SER A 325 7.04 -49.92 -15.79
C SER A 325 7.70 -50.18 -14.41
N PRO A 326 7.65 -51.42 -13.85
CA PRO A 326 8.19 -51.76 -12.51
C PRO A 326 9.70 -51.64 -12.36
N LEU A 327 10.43 -51.29 -13.40
CA LEU A 327 11.91 -51.26 -13.41
C LEU A 327 12.53 -50.02 -12.75
N LEU A 328 11.72 -49.07 -12.27
CA LEU A 328 12.21 -47.82 -11.67
C LEU A 328 12.14 -47.76 -10.13
N LEU A 329 11.75 -48.85 -9.46
CA LEU A 329 11.60 -48.94 -8.00
C LEU A 329 12.47 -50.02 -7.35
N ALA A 330 13.64 -50.31 -7.92
CA ALA A 330 14.62 -51.13 -7.22
C ALA A 330 15.30 -50.32 -6.11
N PRO A 331 15.38 -50.80 -4.87
CA PRO A 331 16.11 -50.12 -3.80
C PRO A 331 17.60 -50.16 -4.13
N LEU A 332 18.25 -48.98 -4.22
CA LEU A 332 19.69 -48.83 -4.28
C LEU A 332 20.31 -49.24 -2.93
N THR A 333 20.47 -50.53 -2.71
CA THR A 333 21.26 -51.09 -1.64
C THR A 333 22.52 -51.69 -2.24
N GLU A 334 23.51 -50.86 -2.54
CA GLU A 334 24.93 -51.17 -2.48
C GLU A 334 25.79 -50.02 -3.00
N PRO A 335 26.80 -49.56 -2.24
CA PRO A 335 27.65 -48.43 -2.65
C PRO A 335 28.87 -48.86 -3.50
N HIS A 336 28.88 -50.02 -4.10
CA HIS A 336 30.00 -50.51 -4.87
C HIS A 336 29.59 -50.72 -6.32
N LEU A 337 30.36 -50.11 -7.25
CA LEU A 337 30.33 -50.25 -8.70
C LEU A 337 29.56 -49.20 -9.48
N LEU A 338 30.03 -47.92 -9.38
CA LEU A 338 29.95 -47.03 -10.53
C LEU A 338 31.34 -46.99 -11.19
N PRO A 339 31.46 -47.22 -12.49
CA PRO A 339 32.75 -47.15 -13.19
C PRO A 339 33.27 -45.71 -13.15
N HIS A 340 34.52 -45.55 -12.75
CA HIS A 340 35.24 -44.28 -12.81
C HIS A 340 35.45 -43.87 -14.29
N HIS A 341 34.46 -43.17 -14.87
CA HIS A 341 34.71 -42.33 -16.04
C HIS A 341 35.11 -40.95 -15.54
N PRO A 342 36.29 -40.43 -15.90
CA PRO A 342 36.64 -39.04 -15.61
C PRO A 342 35.76 -38.13 -16.47
N LEU A 343 34.71 -37.56 -15.86
CA LEU A 343 33.98 -36.47 -16.46
C LEU A 343 34.89 -35.22 -16.47
N PRO A 344 34.89 -34.43 -17.54
CA PRO A 344 35.71 -33.22 -17.60
C PRO A 344 35.34 -32.30 -16.44
N HIS A 345 36.32 -32.00 -15.59
CA HIS A 345 36.19 -31.18 -14.37
C HIS A 345 35.96 -29.68 -14.74
N THR A 346 34.79 -29.33 -15.25
CA THR A 346 34.27 -27.96 -15.23
C THR A 346 33.25 -27.80 -14.10
N GLY A 347 33.42 -28.54 -13.00
CA GLY A 347 32.51 -28.50 -11.86
C GLY A 347 32.63 -27.20 -11.09
N ARG A 348 31.73 -26.24 -11.30
CA ARG A 348 31.55 -25.15 -10.37
C ARG A 348 31.10 -25.72 -9.02
N TRP A 349 31.91 -25.52 -7.99
CA TRP A 349 31.52 -25.84 -6.63
C TRP A 349 30.53 -24.82 -6.12
N LEU A 350 29.38 -25.28 -5.62
CA LEU A 350 28.44 -24.45 -4.92
C LEU A 350 28.60 -24.62 -3.42
N GLN A 351 28.55 -23.54 -2.71
CA GLN A 351 28.58 -23.50 -1.27
C GLN A 351 27.22 -23.07 -0.73
N ILE A 352 26.68 -23.83 0.24
CA ILE A 352 25.43 -23.50 0.90
C ILE A 352 25.76 -22.53 2.03
N VAL A 353 25.14 -21.35 2.00
CA VAL A 353 25.22 -20.35 3.06
C VAL A 353 23.95 -20.45 3.90
N GLU A 354 24.12 -20.72 5.18
CA GLU A 354 23.04 -20.85 6.15
C GLU A 354 23.14 -19.78 7.22
N PHE A 355 22.00 -19.27 7.68
CA PHE A 355 21.94 -18.29 8.75
C PHE A 355 20.57 -18.28 9.42
N SER A 356 20.50 -17.76 10.66
CA SER A 356 19.25 -17.54 11.38
C SER A 356 18.96 -16.07 11.56
N HIS A 357 17.68 -15.72 11.57
CA HIS A 357 17.23 -14.37 11.91
C HIS A 357 17.19 -14.19 13.44
N ALA A 358 17.94 -13.22 13.93
CA ALA A 358 17.91 -12.80 15.33
C ALA A 358 16.93 -11.64 15.57
N ALA A 359 16.44 -11.01 14.49
CA ALA A 359 15.42 -9.96 14.49
C ALA A 359 14.30 -10.32 13.52
N LEU A 360 13.16 -9.60 13.56
CA LEU A 360 12.00 -9.89 12.73
C LEU A 360 12.36 -9.97 11.23
N PRO A 361 12.04 -11.07 10.53
CA PRO A 361 12.32 -11.21 9.11
C PRO A 361 11.22 -10.60 8.24
N PHE A 362 11.58 -10.25 7.00
CA PHE A 362 10.61 -10.05 5.94
C PHE A 362 10.01 -11.39 5.51
N GLY A 363 8.68 -11.43 5.33
CA GLY A 363 7.95 -12.62 4.90
C GLY A 363 7.21 -13.33 6.03
N TRP A 364 7.53 -13.09 7.30
CA TRP A 364 6.73 -13.60 8.41
C TRP A 364 5.47 -12.76 8.61
N THR A 365 4.31 -13.42 8.65
CA THR A 365 2.99 -12.75 8.72
C THR A 365 2.80 -11.87 9.95
N SER A 366 3.49 -12.16 11.07
CA SER A 366 3.39 -11.39 12.31
C SER A 366 4.34 -10.19 12.39
N SER A 367 5.40 -10.11 11.55
CA SER A 367 6.38 -9.01 11.60
C SER A 367 5.74 -7.62 11.47
N PRO A 368 4.84 -7.35 10.50
CA PRO A 368 4.22 -6.02 10.36
C PRO A 368 3.39 -5.63 11.59
N ARG A 369 2.62 -6.57 12.15
CA ARG A 369 1.77 -6.31 13.33
C ARG A 369 2.59 -5.99 14.58
N ILE A 370 3.67 -6.75 14.79
CA ILE A 370 4.54 -6.57 15.96
C ILE A 370 5.23 -5.21 15.86
N TRP A 371 5.79 -4.89 14.70
CA TRP A 371 6.44 -3.62 14.46
C TRP A 371 5.48 -2.44 14.60
N GLU A 372 4.28 -2.56 14.04
CA GLU A 372 3.24 -1.54 14.14
C GLU A 372 2.84 -1.28 15.61
N ALA A 373 2.74 -2.32 16.44
CA ALA A 373 2.47 -2.15 17.87
C ALA A 373 3.58 -1.40 18.60
N VAL A 374 4.85 -1.62 18.22
CA VAL A 374 6.00 -0.83 18.72
C VAL A 374 5.87 0.64 18.30
N CYS A 375 5.62 0.89 17.02
CA CYS A 375 5.47 2.26 16.49
C CYS A 375 4.30 3.02 17.11
N ARG A 376 3.21 2.34 17.46
CA ARG A 376 2.05 2.96 18.14
C ARG A 376 2.41 3.58 19.48
N VAL A 377 3.30 2.97 20.26
CA VAL A 377 3.76 3.56 21.51
C VAL A 377 4.47 4.88 21.27
N LEU A 378 5.37 4.90 20.27
CA LEU A 378 6.07 6.13 19.89
C LEU A 378 5.11 7.19 19.33
N ALA A 379 4.15 6.79 18.48
CA ALA A 379 3.11 7.69 17.99
C ALA A 379 2.28 8.29 19.14
N ALA A 380 1.88 7.47 20.09
CA ALA A 380 1.12 7.93 21.26
C ALA A 380 1.93 8.93 22.09
N ALA A 381 3.24 8.70 22.26
CA ALA A 381 4.12 9.62 22.95
C ALA A 381 4.24 10.97 22.21
N LEU A 382 4.43 10.95 20.88
CA LEU A 382 4.45 12.16 20.06
C LEU A 382 3.12 12.92 20.09
N ARG A 383 1.98 12.19 20.04
CA ARG A 383 0.64 12.79 20.14
C ARG A 383 0.38 13.45 21.50
N ARG A 384 0.82 12.82 22.60
CA ARG A 384 0.77 13.43 23.95
C ARG A 384 1.63 14.69 24.04
N ALA A 385 2.72 14.75 23.28
CA ALA A 385 3.54 15.95 23.18
C ALA A 385 2.91 17.03 22.28
N GLY A 386 1.70 16.83 21.75
CA GLY A 386 0.97 17.78 20.91
C GLY A 386 1.25 17.69 19.42
N ILE A 387 2.03 16.71 18.97
CA ILE A 387 2.35 16.54 17.54
C ILE A 387 1.26 15.71 16.86
N ARG A 388 0.66 16.23 15.80
CA ARG A 388 -0.23 15.47 14.93
C ARG A 388 0.62 14.57 14.04
N VAL A 389 0.56 13.26 14.25
CA VAL A 389 1.36 12.27 13.54
C VAL A 389 0.50 11.12 13.05
N LEU A 390 0.77 10.67 11.83
CA LEU A 390 0.26 9.43 11.23
C LEU A 390 1.44 8.48 11.06
N ILE A 391 1.22 7.21 11.35
CA ILE A 391 2.23 6.16 11.17
C ILE A 391 1.69 5.05 10.29
N TYR A 392 2.46 4.71 9.26
CA TYR A 392 2.22 3.55 8.42
C TYR A 392 3.48 2.70 8.35
N VAL A 393 3.51 1.60 9.10
CA VAL A 393 4.66 0.69 9.22
C VAL A 393 5.92 1.43 9.68
N ASP A 394 6.78 1.88 8.75
CA ASP A 394 8.05 2.59 8.98
C ASP A 394 8.00 4.08 8.61
N ASP A 395 6.92 4.54 8.00
CA ASP A 395 6.74 5.91 7.55
C ASP A 395 5.96 6.74 8.59
N PHE A 396 6.57 7.84 9.05
CA PHE A 396 5.95 8.84 9.93
C PHE A 396 5.64 10.10 9.15
N LEU A 397 4.39 10.54 9.17
CA LEU A 397 3.93 11.83 8.66
C LEU A 397 3.56 12.74 9.81
N LEU A 398 4.15 13.92 9.88
CA LEU A 398 3.84 14.94 10.88
C LEU A 398 3.16 16.12 10.21
N ALA A 399 2.08 16.63 10.83
CA ALA A 399 1.33 17.78 10.39
C ALA A 399 1.37 18.89 11.45
N LEU A 400 1.89 20.06 11.11
CA LEU A 400 2.24 21.15 12.02
C LEU A 400 1.61 22.46 11.52
N ARG A 401 1.22 23.33 12.45
CA ARG A 401 0.47 24.57 12.14
C ARG A 401 1.31 25.64 11.47
N CYS A 402 2.62 25.68 11.74
CA CYS A 402 3.52 26.68 11.18
C CYS A 402 4.94 26.12 11.02
N LYS A 403 5.75 26.84 10.24
CA LYS A 403 7.13 26.46 9.93
C LYS A 403 8.01 26.32 11.19
N SER A 404 7.85 27.21 12.15
CA SER A 404 8.62 27.17 13.41
C SER A 404 8.27 25.93 14.23
N GLU A 405 6.97 25.61 14.38
CA GLU A 405 6.49 24.38 15.03
C GLU A 405 7.07 23.14 14.35
N ALA A 406 7.15 23.13 13.02
CA ALA A 406 7.68 22.03 12.25
C ALA A 406 9.19 21.82 12.48
N TYR A 407 9.97 22.88 12.62
CA TYR A 407 11.38 22.76 12.97
C TYR A 407 11.58 22.21 14.39
N TYR A 408 10.76 22.62 15.36
CA TYR A 408 10.81 22.05 16.71
C TYR A 408 10.34 20.59 16.74
N ALA A 409 9.28 20.24 16.03
CA ALA A 409 8.80 18.86 15.89
C ALA A 409 9.88 17.93 15.33
N ARG A 410 10.68 18.43 14.38
CA ARG A 410 11.83 17.70 13.83
C ARG A 410 12.87 17.35 14.90
N ILE A 411 13.18 18.28 15.79
CA ILE A 411 14.08 18.05 16.91
C ILE A 411 13.48 17.04 17.89
N LEU A 412 12.19 17.18 18.20
CA LEU A 412 11.51 16.30 19.15
C LEU A 412 11.38 14.86 18.65
N ILE A 413 11.04 14.63 17.38
CA ILE A 413 10.96 13.27 16.84
C ILE A 413 12.33 12.62 16.77
N GLN A 414 13.38 13.39 16.45
CA GLN A 414 14.75 12.87 16.44
C GLN A 414 15.20 12.47 17.85
N ALA A 415 14.89 13.29 18.85
CA ALA A 415 15.20 12.98 20.24
C ALA A 415 14.36 11.79 20.77
N ALA A 416 13.09 11.69 20.38
CA ALA A 416 12.23 10.56 20.72
C ALA A 416 12.75 9.24 20.12
N PHE A 417 13.21 9.27 18.88
CA PHE A 417 13.86 8.12 18.25
C PHE A 417 15.12 7.71 19.00
N ALA A 418 15.97 8.68 19.33
CA ALA A 418 17.19 8.41 20.09
C ALA A 418 16.89 7.85 21.49
N ALA A 419 15.90 8.42 22.22
CA ALA A 419 15.51 7.96 23.55
C ALA A 419 14.89 6.55 23.53
N SER A 420 14.14 6.20 22.50
CA SER A 420 13.54 4.88 22.32
C SER A 420 14.49 3.84 21.70
N GLY A 421 15.66 4.25 21.22
CA GLY A 421 16.61 3.39 20.51
C GLY A 421 16.26 3.13 19.05
N ILE A 422 15.25 3.83 18.50
CA ILE A 422 14.85 3.70 17.10
C ILE A 422 15.79 4.54 16.22
N THR A 423 16.23 3.99 15.10
CA THR A 423 17.16 4.65 14.18
C THR A 423 16.40 5.20 12.97
N ARG A 424 16.51 6.51 12.75
CA ARG A 424 15.96 7.17 11.56
C ARG A 424 16.82 6.87 10.33
N ALA A 425 16.19 6.71 9.16
CA ALA A 425 16.86 6.65 7.88
C ALA A 425 17.19 8.08 7.38
N PRO A 426 18.47 8.55 7.43
CA PRO A 426 18.80 9.96 7.16
C PRO A 426 18.51 10.40 5.72
N ALA A 427 18.68 9.48 4.77
CA ALA A 427 18.50 9.74 3.34
C ALA A 427 17.04 9.68 2.86
N LYS A 428 16.11 9.33 3.75
CA LYS A 428 14.70 9.17 3.41
C LYS A 428 13.81 10.15 4.16
N GLY A 429 12.60 10.32 3.61
CA GLY A 429 11.62 11.24 4.13
C GLY A 429 11.90 12.69 3.75
N GLN A 430 10.88 13.54 3.86
CA GLN A 430 10.99 14.97 3.65
C GLN A 430 11.28 15.67 4.97
N TRP A 431 12.56 16.03 5.19
CA TRP A 431 13.03 16.60 6.45
C TRP A 431 13.03 18.13 6.49
N ILE A 432 12.68 18.77 5.36
CA ILE A 432 12.46 20.22 5.24
C ILE A 432 10.95 20.45 5.26
N PRO A 433 10.42 21.25 6.22
CA PRO A 433 9.00 21.52 6.31
C PRO A 433 8.46 22.23 5.07
N GLY A 434 7.34 21.77 4.54
CA GLY A 434 6.65 22.38 3.40
C GLY A 434 5.16 22.06 3.42
N HIS A 435 4.38 22.78 2.64
CA HIS A 435 2.95 22.52 2.45
C HIS A 435 2.68 21.34 1.51
N VAL A 436 3.72 20.84 0.86
CA VAL A 436 3.66 19.75 -0.11
C VAL A 436 4.60 18.64 0.33
N LEU A 437 4.12 17.40 0.27
CA LEU A 437 4.89 16.19 0.49
C LEU A 437 4.83 15.36 -0.80
N PHE A 438 5.99 15.12 -1.41
CA PHE A 438 6.07 14.64 -2.79
C PHE A 438 5.87 13.14 -2.99
N ASP A 439 6.18 12.31 -2.00
CA ASP A 439 5.97 10.86 -2.10
C ASP A 439 5.82 10.27 -0.70
N HIS A 440 4.59 10.26 -0.18
CA HIS A 440 4.27 9.60 1.08
C HIS A 440 3.19 8.56 0.84
N LEU A 441 3.45 7.31 1.20
CA LEU A 441 2.60 6.16 0.91
C LEU A 441 2.26 6.02 -0.58
N GLY A 442 3.14 6.53 -1.45
CA GLY A 442 2.95 6.54 -2.90
C GLY A 442 1.97 7.60 -3.39
N PHE A 443 1.79 8.69 -2.65
CA PHE A 443 0.96 9.84 -3.03
C PHE A 443 1.71 11.15 -2.85
N HIS A 444 1.34 12.09 -3.69
CA HIS A 444 1.65 13.50 -3.55
C HIS A 444 0.57 14.17 -2.71
N ILE A 445 0.94 14.83 -1.62
CA ILE A 445 0.03 15.44 -0.65
C ILE A 445 0.29 16.94 -0.63
N SER A 446 -0.75 17.76 -0.78
CA SER A 446 -0.69 19.21 -0.59
C SER A 446 -1.73 19.66 0.44
N THR A 447 -1.36 20.57 1.32
CA THR A 447 -2.26 21.20 2.30
C THR A 447 -2.69 22.59 1.90
N LEU A 448 -2.28 23.08 0.73
CA LEU A 448 -2.65 24.39 0.20
C LEU A 448 -4.08 24.39 -0.33
N GLY A 449 -4.80 25.51 -0.13
CA GLY A 449 -6.18 25.67 -0.58
C GLY A 449 -7.11 24.59 0.00
N SER A 450 -7.86 23.92 -0.86
CA SER A 450 -8.75 22.81 -0.49
C SER A 450 -8.01 21.51 -0.16
N GLY A 451 -6.67 21.53 -0.17
CA GLY A 451 -5.84 20.35 -0.01
C GLY A 451 -5.99 19.38 -1.19
N LEU A 452 -4.95 18.62 -1.48
CA LEU A 452 -4.94 17.75 -2.66
C LEU A 452 -4.14 16.48 -2.41
N LEU A 453 -4.71 15.35 -2.79
CA LEU A 453 -4.07 14.06 -2.88
C LEU A 453 -3.94 13.67 -4.35
N LYS A 454 -2.72 13.43 -4.86
CA LYS A 454 -2.47 12.99 -6.24
C LYS A 454 -1.64 11.71 -6.30
N VAL A 455 -1.80 10.94 -7.36
CA VAL A 455 -0.87 9.88 -7.72
C VAL A 455 0.38 10.53 -8.33
N PRO A 456 1.60 10.26 -7.82
CA PRO A 456 2.83 10.83 -8.37
C PRO A 456 3.08 10.42 -9.83
N GLU A 457 3.76 11.28 -10.59
CA GLU A 457 4.06 11.07 -12.01
C GLU A 457 4.70 9.70 -12.30
N ARG A 458 5.63 9.27 -11.44
CA ARG A 458 6.26 7.95 -11.57
C ARG A 458 5.24 6.82 -11.57
N ARG A 459 4.23 6.86 -10.70
CA ARG A 459 3.18 5.83 -10.63
C ARG A 459 2.21 5.94 -11.80
N CYS A 460 1.87 7.15 -12.24
CA CYS A 460 1.09 7.36 -13.46
C CYS A 460 1.78 6.73 -14.67
N ARG A 461 3.11 6.91 -14.82
CA ARG A 461 3.89 6.26 -15.90
C ARG A 461 3.84 4.74 -15.84
N ILE A 462 3.95 4.15 -14.64
CA ILE A 462 3.85 2.69 -14.45
C ILE A 462 2.44 2.20 -14.85
N LEU A 463 1.39 2.85 -14.38
CA LEU A 463 0.00 2.50 -14.74
C LEU A 463 -0.23 2.56 -16.25
N ARG A 464 0.20 3.66 -16.89
CA ARG A 464 0.12 3.82 -18.36
C ARG A 464 0.87 2.70 -19.10
N ALA A 465 2.08 2.39 -18.66
CA ALA A 465 2.90 1.34 -19.31
C ALA A 465 2.22 -0.04 -19.19
N LEU A 466 1.72 -0.39 -18.01
CA LEU A 466 1.00 -1.65 -17.79
C LEU A 466 -0.30 -1.72 -18.62
N ALA A 467 -1.09 -0.64 -18.64
CA ALA A 467 -2.32 -0.58 -19.42
C ALA A 467 -2.04 -0.69 -20.93
N ARG A 468 -1.02 0.01 -21.46
CA ARG A 468 -0.60 -0.06 -22.86
C ARG A 468 -0.08 -1.45 -23.25
N ASP A 469 0.66 -2.11 -22.35
CA ASP A 469 1.12 -3.49 -22.60
C ASP A 469 -0.07 -4.46 -22.73
N LEU A 470 -1.07 -4.34 -21.83
CA LEU A 470 -2.31 -5.13 -21.91
C LEU A 470 -3.10 -4.84 -23.19
N LEU A 471 -3.26 -3.57 -23.59
CA LEU A 471 -3.95 -3.18 -24.83
C LEU A 471 -3.25 -3.73 -26.07
N ARG A 472 -1.90 -3.61 -26.12
CA ARG A 472 -1.10 -4.17 -27.23
C ARG A 472 -1.25 -5.68 -27.31
N THR A 473 -1.16 -6.37 -26.17
CA THR A 473 -1.32 -7.83 -26.10
C THR A 473 -2.73 -8.25 -26.55
N ALA A 474 -3.76 -7.52 -26.12
CA ALA A 474 -5.15 -7.78 -26.53
C ALA A 474 -5.38 -7.58 -28.04
N ALA A 475 -4.76 -6.54 -28.62
CA ALA A 475 -4.86 -6.28 -30.07
C ALA A 475 -4.23 -7.41 -30.89
N LEU A 476 -3.07 -7.94 -30.49
CA LEU A 476 -2.37 -9.03 -31.17
C LEU A 476 -3.00 -10.40 -30.89
N GLY A 477 -3.56 -10.62 -29.71
CA GLY A 477 -4.03 -11.91 -29.20
C GLY A 477 -5.55 -12.11 -29.22
N ARG A 478 -6.30 -11.54 -30.17
CA ARG A 478 -7.79 -11.67 -30.24
C ARG A 478 -8.48 -11.33 -28.93
N ARG A 479 -8.07 -10.23 -28.30
CA ARG A 479 -8.52 -9.74 -26.98
C ARG A 479 -8.10 -10.60 -25.77
N GLN A 480 -7.19 -11.54 -25.94
CA GLN A 480 -6.63 -12.32 -24.86
C GLN A 480 -5.43 -11.62 -24.22
N VAL A 481 -5.37 -11.61 -22.89
CA VAL A 481 -4.25 -11.08 -22.10
C VAL A 481 -3.82 -12.10 -21.05
N CYS A 482 -2.57 -12.01 -20.62
CA CYS A 482 -2.08 -12.81 -19.48
C CYS A 482 -2.81 -12.38 -18.20
N SER A 483 -3.45 -13.32 -17.51
CA SER A 483 -4.21 -13.06 -16.27
C SER A 483 -3.34 -12.49 -15.16
N ASP A 484 -2.09 -12.93 -15.02
CA ASP A 484 -1.18 -12.39 -14.01
C ASP A 484 -0.79 -10.94 -14.29
N LYS A 485 -0.56 -10.57 -15.55
CA LYS A 485 -0.35 -9.17 -15.93
C LYS A 485 -1.57 -8.31 -15.63
N LEU A 486 -2.78 -8.82 -15.88
CA LEU A 486 -4.03 -8.14 -15.54
C LEU A 486 -4.17 -7.96 -14.03
N ARG A 487 -3.85 -8.99 -13.22
CA ARG A 487 -3.85 -8.90 -11.75
C ARG A 487 -2.83 -7.87 -11.23
N VAL A 488 -1.62 -7.85 -11.80
CA VAL A 488 -0.60 -6.84 -11.44
C VAL A 488 -1.08 -5.44 -11.75
N PHE A 489 -1.69 -5.23 -12.92
CA PHE A 489 -2.26 -3.93 -13.32
C PHE A 489 -3.38 -3.50 -12.36
N THR A 490 -4.40 -4.34 -12.16
CA THR A 490 -5.56 -3.99 -11.32
C THR A 490 -5.17 -3.76 -9.86
N GLY A 491 -4.25 -4.58 -9.30
CA GLY A 491 -3.70 -4.37 -7.96
C GLY A 491 -2.96 -3.04 -7.83
N THR A 492 -2.16 -2.67 -8.84
CA THR A 492 -1.47 -1.38 -8.88
C THR A 492 -2.46 -0.22 -8.98
N ALA A 493 -3.48 -0.33 -9.83
CA ALA A 493 -4.48 0.72 -10.04
C ALA A 493 -5.40 0.91 -8.82
N VAL A 494 -5.83 -0.18 -8.15
CA VAL A 494 -6.58 -0.10 -6.88
C VAL A 494 -5.81 0.65 -5.82
N SER A 495 -4.50 0.44 -5.73
CA SER A 495 -3.68 1.15 -4.74
C SER A 495 -3.60 2.67 -4.97
N CYS A 496 -4.07 3.15 -6.13
CA CYS A 496 -4.15 4.57 -6.49
C CYS A 496 -5.56 5.16 -6.29
N SER A 497 -6.57 4.34 -5.97
CA SER A 497 -7.98 4.76 -5.95
C SER A 497 -8.30 5.85 -4.92
N ALA A 498 -7.46 6.06 -3.91
CA ALA A 498 -7.62 7.14 -2.96
C ALA A 498 -7.46 8.54 -3.58
N ALA A 499 -6.68 8.65 -4.66
CA ALA A 499 -6.42 9.89 -5.37
C ALA A 499 -7.08 9.96 -6.76
N ILE A 500 -7.72 8.89 -7.20
CA ILE A 500 -8.41 8.79 -8.49
C ILE A 500 -9.86 8.38 -8.24
N PRO A 501 -10.80 9.31 -8.12
CA PRO A 501 -12.20 9.03 -7.79
C PRO A 501 -12.86 8.01 -8.74
N GLN A 502 -12.53 8.06 -10.04
CA GLN A 502 -13.05 7.12 -11.05
C GLN A 502 -12.40 5.72 -11.00
N ALA A 503 -11.35 5.51 -10.21
CA ALA A 503 -10.57 4.28 -10.27
C ALA A 503 -11.43 3.01 -10.13
N ARG A 504 -12.33 2.98 -9.15
CA ARG A 504 -13.19 1.81 -8.91
C ARG A 504 -14.20 1.59 -10.03
N LEU A 505 -14.76 2.68 -10.58
CA LEU A 505 -15.66 2.63 -11.74
C LEU A 505 -14.98 2.00 -12.96
N ARG A 506 -13.70 2.39 -13.19
CA ARG A 506 -12.88 1.92 -14.31
C ARG A 506 -12.20 0.57 -14.08
N LEU A 507 -12.22 0.05 -12.85
CA LEU A 507 -11.62 -1.24 -12.51
C LEU A 507 -12.63 -2.35 -12.36
N ARG A 508 -13.90 -2.05 -12.07
CA ARG A 508 -14.89 -3.09 -11.77
C ARG A 508 -14.98 -4.14 -12.87
N SER A 509 -15.14 -3.73 -14.12
CA SER A 509 -15.22 -4.65 -15.26
C SER A 509 -13.92 -5.45 -15.47
N LEU A 510 -12.77 -4.89 -15.11
CA LEU A 510 -11.47 -5.57 -15.20
C LEU A 510 -11.31 -6.63 -14.11
N PHE A 511 -11.92 -6.44 -12.94
CA PHE A 511 -11.98 -7.49 -11.92
C PHE A 511 -12.88 -8.66 -12.38
N ASP A 512 -14.00 -8.36 -13.03
CA ASP A 512 -14.90 -9.39 -13.57
C ASP A 512 -14.22 -10.23 -14.66
N ALA A 513 -13.21 -9.68 -15.36
CA ALA A 513 -12.41 -10.40 -16.35
C ALA A 513 -11.30 -11.28 -15.75
N GLN A 514 -11.03 -11.17 -14.43
CA GLN A 514 -10.03 -12.00 -13.77
C GLN A 514 -10.64 -13.34 -13.35
N GLU A 515 -10.72 -14.27 -14.28
CA GLU A 515 -11.14 -15.62 -13.95
C GLU A 515 -10.06 -16.32 -13.12
N GLU A 516 -10.48 -16.94 -12.02
CA GLU A 516 -9.60 -17.75 -11.20
C GLU A 516 -9.09 -18.95 -12.02
N TYR A 517 -7.78 -19.23 -11.87
CA TYR A 517 -7.09 -20.40 -12.45
C TYR A 517 -6.92 -20.43 -13.99
N ARG A 518 -7.36 -19.41 -14.73
CA ARG A 518 -7.04 -19.35 -16.17
C ARG A 518 -5.76 -18.54 -16.42
N PRO A 519 -4.84 -19.05 -17.25
CA PRO A 519 -3.59 -18.32 -17.58
C PRO A 519 -3.85 -17.09 -18.47
N ARG A 520 -4.98 -17.07 -19.18
CA ARG A 520 -5.39 -15.98 -20.07
C ARG A 520 -6.82 -15.55 -19.79
N SER A 521 -7.05 -14.25 -19.81
CA SER A 521 -8.36 -13.59 -19.70
C SER A 521 -8.75 -13.00 -21.06
N VAL A 522 -10.03 -13.11 -21.45
CA VAL A 522 -10.57 -12.50 -22.66
C VAL A 522 -11.24 -11.17 -22.30
N LEU A 523 -10.78 -10.07 -22.88
CA LEU A 523 -11.31 -8.75 -22.60
C LEU A 523 -12.47 -8.37 -23.54
N GLN A 524 -13.54 -7.85 -22.98
CA GLN A 524 -14.69 -7.29 -23.70
C GLN A 524 -14.39 -5.84 -24.14
N ARG A 525 -15.21 -5.29 -25.05
CA ARG A 525 -15.05 -3.89 -25.53
C ARG A 525 -15.08 -2.86 -24.39
N ALA A 526 -15.92 -3.07 -23.37
CA ALA A 526 -16.02 -2.18 -22.22
C ALA A 526 -14.71 -2.16 -21.41
N GLN A 527 -14.09 -3.33 -21.21
CA GLN A 527 -12.82 -3.49 -20.49
C GLN A 527 -11.65 -2.87 -21.25
N LEU A 528 -11.63 -2.99 -22.58
CA LEU A 528 -10.64 -2.34 -23.44
C LEU A 528 -10.76 -0.81 -23.37
N ARG A 529 -11.99 -0.26 -23.32
CA ARG A 529 -12.21 1.19 -23.10
C ARG A 529 -11.72 1.66 -21.73
N ASP A 530 -11.96 0.87 -20.69
CA ASP A 530 -11.45 1.19 -19.36
C ASP A 530 -9.92 1.14 -19.31
N LEU A 531 -9.27 0.16 -19.95
CA LEU A 531 -7.81 0.12 -20.09
C LEU A 531 -7.26 1.30 -20.89
N ALA A 532 -7.93 1.72 -21.98
CA ALA A 532 -7.53 2.88 -22.77
C ALA A 532 -7.55 4.16 -21.90
N TRP A 533 -8.57 4.33 -21.08
CA TRP A 533 -8.63 5.44 -20.13
C TRP A 533 -7.43 5.46 -19.17
N TRP A 534 -7.02 4.30 -18.63
CA TRP A 534 -5.83 4.19 -17.79
C TRP A 534 -4.52 4.42 -18.57
N ALA A 535 -4.48 4.06 -19.85
CA ALA A 535 -3.32 4.28 -20.72
C ALA A 535 -3.07 5.76 -21.03
N ASP A 536 -4.09 6.61 -20.86
CA ASP A 536 -4.04 8.05 -21.10
C ASP A 536 -3.89 8.87 -19.80
N LEU A 537 -3.92 8.24 -18.63
CA LEU A 537 -3.82 8.91 -17.33
C LEU A 537 -2.51 9.69 -17.21
N GLN A 538 -2.56 11.02 -17.13
CA GLN A 538 -1.42 11.90 -16.92
C GLN A 538 -1.36 12.39 -15.46
N PHE A 539 -0.19 12.87 -15.03
CA PHE A 539 -0.06 13.48 -13.70
C PHE A 539 -0.95 14.72 -13.56
N ASP A 540 -1.03 15.54 -14.60
CA ASP A 540 -1.84 16.77 -14.63
C ASP A 540 -3.27 16.53 -15.11
N SER A 541 -3.66 15.28 -15.37
CA SER A 541 -5.04 14.94 -15.72
C SER A 541 -5.99 15.39 -14.61
N PRO A 542 -7.14 16.00 -14.95
CA PRO A 542 -8.20 16.28 -13.98
C PRO A 542 -8.68 15.07 -13.20
N ALA A 543 -8.55 13.86 -13.79
CA ALA A 543 -8.87 12.59 -13.15
C ALA A 543 -7.89 12.20 -12.05
N ASN A 544 -6.69 12.79 -12.01
CA ASN A 544 -5.67 12.51 -11.00
C ASN A 544 -5.67 13.57 -9.91
N GLY A 545 -6.54 13.44 -8.95
CA GLY A 545 -6.60 14.32 -7.80
C GLY A 545 -7.88 14.17 -6.98
N CYS A 546 -7.74 14.22 -5.66
CA CYS A 546 -8.84 14.19 -4.72
C CYS A 546 -8.63 15.29 -3.67
N LEU A 547 -9.63 16.12 -3.46
CA LEU A 547 -9.57 17.21 -2.47
C LEU A 547 -9.77 16.65 -1.06
N PHE A 548 -8.97 17.10 -0.10
CA PHE A 548 -9.18 16.78 1.32
C PHE A 548 -10.38 17.55 1.88
N TRP A 549 -10.56 18.79 1.46
CA TRP A 549 -11.58 19.72 1.94
C TRP A 549 -12.34 20.29 0.74
N PRO A 550 -13.26 19.52 0.15
CA PRO A 550 -14.08 20.03 -0.93
C PRO A 550 -14.93 21.20 -0.43
N PRO A 551 -15.29 22.17 -1.31
CA PRO A 551 -16.20 23.24 -0.96
C PRO A 551 -17.49 22.71 -0.32
N ALA A 552 -18.04 23.44 0.65
CA ALA A 552 -19.30 23.09 1.27
C ALA A 552 -20.41 22.98 0.23
N ALA A 553 -21.37 22.08 0.46
CA ALA A 553 -22.53 21.96 -0.41
C ALA A 553 -23.34 23.26 -0.41
N SER A 554 -23.59 23.78 -1.61
CA SER A 554 -24.35 25.00 -1.82
C SER A 554 -25.82 24.75 -2.14
N VAL A 555 -26.19 23.51 -2.45
CA VAL A 555 -27.56 23.08 -2.77
C VAL A 555 -27.82 21.69 -2.19
N SER A 556 -29.08 21.37 -1.91
CA SER A 556 -29.52 20.06 -1.45
C SER A 556 -30.47 19.43 -2.48
N MET A 557 -30.32 18.14 -2.75
CA MET A 557 -31.19 17.39 -3.64
C MET A 557 -31.59 16.06 -2.98
N TRP A 558 -32.86 15.74 -3.06
CA TRP A 558 -33.44 14.47 -2.61
C TRP A 558 -33.94 13.72 -3.83
N THR A 559 -33.82 12.40 -3.81
CA THR A 559 -34.32 11.54 -4.87
C THR A 559 -34.96 10.29 -4.28
N ASP A 560 -35.99 9.79 -4.97
CA ASP A 560 -36.73 8.62 -4.58
C ASP A 560 -37.25 7.84 -5.78
N ALA A 561 -37.46 6.54 -5.63
CA ALA A 561 -38.01 5.66 -6.66
C ALA A 561 -39.11 4.75 -6.12
N SER A 562 -40.31 4.86 -6.66
CA SER A 562 -41.35 3.86 -6.36
C SER A 562 -41.09 2.55 -7.11
N GLY A 563 -41.66 1.46 -6.57
CA GLY A 563 -41.50 0.13 -7.15
C GLY A 563 -42.20 -0.02 -8.52
N SER A 564 -43.31 0.67 -8.75
CA SER A 564 -44.16 0.50 -9.94
C SER A 564 -44.54 1.80 -10.65
N THR A 565 -44.63 2.92 -9.92
CA THR A 565 -45.20 4.16 -10.42
C THR A 565 -44.19 5.01 -11.18
N GLY A 566 -43.17 5.52 -10.46
CA GLY A 566 -42.25 6.47 -11.05
C GLY A 566 -41.06 6.84 -10.15
N PHE A 567 -40.47 7.97 -10.40
CA PHE A 567 -39.39 8.55 -9.61
C PHE A 567 -39.69 9.99 -9.29
N GLY A 568 -39.10 10.47 -8.19
CA GLY A 568 -39.20 11.85 -7.75
C GLY A 568 -37.86 12.47 -7.44
N SER A 569 -37.75 13.79 -7.63
CA SER A 569 -36.61 14.58 -7.18
C SER A 569 -37.07 15.92 -6.62
N VAL A 570 -36.39 16.39 -5.60
CA VAL A 570 -36.62 17.70 -4.98
C VAL A 570 -35.29 18.42 -4.87
N LEU A 571 -35.20 19.64 -5.39
CA LEU A 571 -34.04 20.50 -5.32
C LEU A 571 -34.32 21.72 -4.45
N GLU A 572 -33.41 21.97 -3.52
CA GLU A 572 -33.44 23.17 -2.68
C GLU A 572 -32.18 24.00 -2.91
N VAL A 573 -32.35 25.19 -3.42
CA VAL A 573 -31.31 26.21 -3.61
C VAL A 573 -31.57 27.32 -2.62
N PRO A 574 -30.61 27.77 -1.80
CA PRO A 574 -30.79 28.87 -0.85
C PRO A 574 -31.40 30.12 -1.53
N ALA A 575 -32.37 30.73 -0.87
CA ALA A 575 -33.11 31.91 -1.35
C ALA A 575 -33.91 31.69 -2.66
N GLN A 576 -34.17 30.47 -3.08
CA GLN A 576 -35.05 30.15 -4.21
C GLN A 576 -36.19 29.24 -3.76
N ALA A 577 -37.29 29.24 -4.52
CA ALA A 577 -38.37 28.31 -4.31
C ALA A 577 -37.87 26.88 -4.54
N ARG A 578 -38.35 25.93 -3.72
CA ARG A 578 -38.08 24.51 -3.87
C ARG A 578 -38.61 24.00 -5.21
N ARG A 579 -37.80 23.30 -5.98
CA ARG A 579 -38.18 22.73 -7.27
C ARG A 579 -38.46 21.24 -7.04
N THR A 580 -39.64 20.80 -7.44
CA THR A 580 -40.07 19.40 -7.34
C THR A 580 -40.32 18.87 -8.74
N HIS A 581 -39.86 17.66 -9.02
CA HIS A 581 -40.09 16.94 -10.26
C HIS A 581 -40.46 15.50 -9.96
N GLY A 582 -41.46 14.98 -10.66
CA GLY A 582 -41.86 13.58 -10.63
C GLY A 582 -42.22 13.12 -12.04
N SER A 583 -41.97 11.86 -12.35
CA SER A 583 -42.29 11.26 -13.64
C SER A 583 -42.52 9.77 -13.52
N PHE A 584 -43.36 9.22 -14.43
CA PHE A 584 -43.63 7.80 -14.47
C PHE A 584 -42.47 6.99 -15.05
N TRP A 585 -42.35 5.71 -14.59
CA TRP A 585 -41.44 4.75 -15.21
C TRP A 585 -41.85 4.46 -16.64
N ARG A 586 -40.86 4.31 -17.51
CA ARG A 586 -41.08 3.68 -18.81
C ARG A 586 -41.38 2.19 -18.60
N LYS A 587 -42.10 1.55 -19.52
CA LYS A 587 -42.46 0.14 -19.43
C LYS A 587 -41.25 -0.77 -19.21
N GLU A 588 -40.10 -0.45 -19.86
CA GLU A 588 -38.85 -1.19 -19.73
C GLU A 588 -38.19 -1.05 -18.37
N ASP A 589 -38.49 0.01 -17.61
CA ASP A 589 -37.89 0.26 -16.29
C ASP A 589 -38.68 -0.43 -15.15
N ILE A 590 -39.96 -0.75 -15.37
CA ILE A 590 -40.84 -1.35 -14.35
C ILE A 590 -40.28 -2.67 -13.77
N PRO A 591 -39.74 -3.60 -14.57
CA PRO A 591 -39.21 -4.87 -14.05
C PRO A 591 -37.81 -4.74 -13.36
N LEU A 592 -37.20 -3.59 -13.40
CA LEU A 592 -35.84 -3.41 -12.82
C LEU A 592 -35.87 -3.52 -11.29
N PRO A 593 -34.77 -4.04 -10.67
CA PRO A 593 -34.62 -4.05 -9.21
C PRO A 593 -34.69 -2.63 -8.64
N ILE A 594 -35.25 -2.49 -7.44
CA ILE A 594 -35.46 -1.18 -6.80
C ILE A 594 -34.15 -0.38 -6.68
N CYS A 595 -33.02 -0.99 -6.32
CA CYS A 595 -31.75 -0.29 -6.22
C CYS A 595 -31.23 0.29 -7.56
N VAL A 596 -31.64 -0.30 -8.71
CA VAL A 596 -31.35 0.24 -10.04
C VAL A 596 -32.27 1.43 -10.32
N LYS A 597 -33.56 1.33 -9.95
CA LYS A 597 -34.54 2.41 -10.08
C LYS A 597 -34.12 3.62 -9.25
N GLU A 598 -33.66 3.41 -8.03
CA GLU A 598 -33.15 4.48 -7.17
C GLU A 598 -31.94 5.20 -7.79
N LEU A 599 -30.99 4.47 -8.41
CA LEU A 599 -29.91 5.10 -9.17
C LEU A 599 -30.43 5.87 -10.40
N LYS A 600 -31.45 5.34 -11.09
CA LYS A 600 -32.13 6.06 -12.18
C LYS A 600 -32.79 7.33 -11.68
N ALA A 601 -33.43 7.31 -10.51
CA ALA A 601 -33.99 8.52 -9.89
C ALA A 601 -32.92 9.57 -9.65
N VAL A 602 -31.76 9.17 -9.12
CA VAL A 602 -30.60 10.07 -8.98
C VAL A 602 -30.17 10.64 -10.34
N LYS A 603 -30.05 9.77 -11.37
CA LYS A 603 -29.66 10.19 -12.71
C LYS A 603 -30.64 11.19 -13.31
N PHE A 604 -31.92 10.90 -13.25
CA PHE A 604 -32.97 11.77 -13.80
C PHE A 604 -33.07 13.10 -13.02
N GLY A 605 -32.94 13.07 -11.69
CA GLY A 605 -32.88 14.29 -10.88
C GLY A 605 -31.68 15.17 -11.26
N LEU A 606 -30.50 14.57 -11.55
CA LEU A 606 -29.34 15.31 -12.04
C LEU A 606 -29.57 15.92 -13.43
N ILE A 607 -30.26 15.22 -14.32
CA ILE A 607 -30.61 15.72 -15.67
C ILE A 607 -31.59 16.89 -15.55
N GLU A 608 -32.69 16.72 -14.82
CA GLU A 608 -33.74 17.70 -14.65
C GLU A 608 -33.24 19.02 -14.06
N HIS A 609 -32.36 18.91 -13.09
CA HIS A 609 -31.84 20.07 -12.39
C HIS A 609 -30.45 20.53 -12.87
N ALA A 610 -29.97 20.03 -14.02
CA ALA A 610 -28.60 20.19 -14.50
C ALA A 610 -28.14 21.65 -14.50
N ASP A 611 -28.98 22.58 -14.98
CA ASP A 611 -28.64 24.02 -15.06
C ASP A 611 -28.43 24.64 -13.68
N ALA A 612 -29.27 24.28 -12.71
CA ALA A 612 -29.15 24.77 -11.34
C ALA A 612 -27.97 24.12 -10.58
N LEU A 613 -27.50 22.95 -11.00
CA LEU A 613 -26.44 22.19 -10.35
C LEU A 613 -25.06 22.43 -10.95
N ARG A 614 -24.97 22.99 -12.16
CA ARG A 614 -23.71 23.18 -12.90
C ARG A 614 -22.66 23.94 -12.07
N GLY A 615 -21.47 23.34 -11.93
CA GLY A 615 -20.33 23.91 -11.20
C GLY A 615 -20.51 23.94 -9.68
N ARG A 616 -21.61 23.43 -9.13
CA ARG A 616 -21.92 23.48 -7.69
C ARG A 616 -21.55 22.21 -6.95
N THR A 617 -21.48 22.32 -5.63
CA THR A 617 -21.41 21.18 -4.73
C THR A 617 -22.80 20.88 -4.19
N VAL A 618 -23.27 19.65 -4.41
CA VAL A 618 -24.62 19.18 -4.08
C VAL A 618 -24.57 18.27 -2.86
N ARG A 619 -25.45 18.47 -1.89
CA ARG A 619 -25.77 17.49 -0.86
C ARG A 619 -26.91 16.63 -1.38
N LEU A 620 -26.61 15.40 -1.75
CA LEU A 620 -27.57 14.41 -2.23
C LEU A 620 -28.08 13.59 -1.05
N PHE A 621 -29.39 13.42 -0.95
CA PHE A 621 -30.06 12.57 0.03
C PHE A 621 -30.75 11.40 -0.65
N GLN A 622 -30.59 10.21 -0.08
CA GLN A 622 -31.12 8.98 -0.61
C GLN A 622 -31.46 8.03 0.55
N ASP A 623 -32.60 7.36 0.47
CA ASP A 623 -33.07 6.45 1.53
C ASP A 623 -32.70 4.98 1.30
N ASN A 624 -32.13 4.64 0.17
CA ASN A 624 -31.61 3.32 -0.13
C ASN A 624 -30.10 3.23 0.24
N GLN A 625 -29.78 2.49 1.32
CA GLN A 625 -28.40 2.35 1.79
C GLN A 625 -27.47 1.70 0.77
N ALA A 626 -27.99 0.76 -0.09
CA ALA A 626 -27.20 0.12 -1.13
C ALA A 626 -26.78 1.14 -2.20
N VAL A 627 -27.67 2.07 -2.56
CA VAL A 627 -27.40 3.17 -3.49
C VAL A 627 -26.41 4.16 -2.88
N VAL A 628 -26.60 4.56 -1.62
CA VAL A 628 -25.65 5.41 -0.91
C VAL A 628 -24.24 4.79 -0.90
N GLY A 629 -24.14 3.49 -0.63
CA GLY A 629 -22.88 2.74 -0.66
C GLY A 629 -22.25 2.69 -2.05
N ALA A 630 -23.04 2.39 -3.07
CA ALA A 630 -22.61 2.31 -4.46
C ALA A 630 -22.13 3.67 -5.01
N MET A 631 -22.86 4.73 -4.72
CA MET A 631 -22.51 6.12 -5.10
C MET A 631 -21.24 6.59 -4.40
N ARG A 632 -21.07 6.32 -3.11
CA ARG A 632 -19.83 6.64 -2.37
C ARG A 632 -18.62 5.92 -2.94
N ALA A 633 -18.80 4.67 -3.36
CA ALA A 633 -17.73 3.84 -3.89
C ALA A 633 -17.52 4.01 -5.40
N PHE A 634 -18.48 4.54 -6.14
CA PHE A 634 -18.60 4.43 -7.60
C PHE A 634 -18.35 3.00 -8.07
N SER A 635 -18.94 2.03 -7.38
CA SER A 635 -18.76 0.62 -7.67
C SER A 635 -19.88 -0.21 -7.05
N SER A 636 -20.34 -1.21 -7.79
CA SER A 636 -21.31 -2.21 -7.35
C SER A 636 -20.93 -3.58 -7.91
N SER A 637 -21.36 -4.65 -7.25
CA SER A 637 -21.30 -6.01 -7.81
C SER A 637 -22.39 -6.25 -8.87
N SER A 638 -23.45 -5.44 -8.89
CA SER A 638 -24.53 -5.52 -9.87
C SER A 638 -24.12 -4.85 -11.19
N PRO A 639 -24.08 -5.57 -12.33
CA PRO A 639 -23.78 -4.98 -13.64
C PRO A 639 -24.78 -3.88 -14.03
N ALA A 640 -26.07 -4.03 -13.70
CA ALA A 640 -27.10 -3.03 -13.98
C ALA A 640 -26.85 -1.72 -13.22
N MET A 641 -26.50 -1.80 -11.92
CA MET A 641 -26.12 -0.63 -11.16
C MET A 641 -24.84 0.02 -11.72
N MET A 642 -23.89 -0.76 -12.23
CA MET A 642 -22.66 -0.22 -12.83
C MET A 642 -22.95 0.59 -14.11
N VAL A 643 -23.97 0.25 -14.88
CA VAL A 643 -24.40 1.05 -16.05
C VAL A 643 -24.85 2.43 -15.57
N GLU A 644 -25.78 2.48 -14.63
CA GLU A 644 -26.30 3.76 -14.08
C GLU A 644 -25.19 4.60 -13.43
N LEU A 645 -24.30 3.98 -12.65
CA LEU A 645 -23.16 4.69 -12.03
C LEU A 645 -22.23 5.33 -13.08
N ARG A 646 -22.04 4.69 -14.25
CA ARG A 646 -21.23 5.27 -15.34
C ARG A 646 -21.91 6.49 -15.97
N GLU A 647 -23.22 6.44 -16.17
CA GLU A 647 -24.00 7.53 -16.70
C GLU A 647 -24.07 8.70 -15.70
N ILE A 648 -24.32 8.40 -14.42
CA ILE A 648 -24.28 9.40 -13.35
C ILE A 648 -22.91 10.09 -13.30
N TRP A 649 -21.83 9.31 -13.37
CA TRP A 649 -20.50 9.92 -13.40
C TRP A 649 -20.30 10.83 -14.60
N ALA A 650 -20.75 10.42 -15.80
CA ALA A 650 -20.63 11.23 -17.01
C ALA A 650 -21.38 12.57 -16.86
N LEU A 651 -22.57 12.56 -16.24
CA LEU A 651 -23.34 13.77 -15.94
C LEU A 651 -22.63 14.68 -14.95
N LEU A 652 -22.13 14.13 -13.84
CA LEU A 652 -21.39 14.87 -12.84
C LEU A 652 -20.15 15.54 -13.45
N ASP A 653 -19.43 14.81 -14.30
CA ASP A 653 -18.22 15.25 -14.97
C ASP A 653 -18.51 16.36 -16.00
N SER A 654 -19.48 16.15 -16.90
CA SER A 654 -19.85 17.10 -17.96
C SER A 654 -20.39 18.43 -17.42
N HIS A 655 -21.11 18.39 -16.32
CA HIS A 655 -21.67 19.58 -15.65
C HIS A 655 -20.79 20.11 -14.51
N GLN A 656 -19.62 19.49 -14.25
CA GLN A 656 -18.71 19.89 -13.17
C GLN A 656 -19.39 19.91 -11.79
N ILE A 657 -20.32 18.98 -11.57
CA ILE A 657 -21.05 18.84 -10.32
C ILE A 657 -20.21 18.04 -9.33
N ARG A 658 -20.01 18.57 -8.13
CA ARG A 658 -19.49 17.86 -6.98
C ARG A 658 -20.65 17.43 -6.11
N PHE A 659 -20.50 16.35 -5.34
CA PHE A 659 -21.55 15.96 -4.41
C PHE A 659 -21.01 15.34 -3.13
N THR A 660 -21.85 15.37 -2.10
CA THR A 660 -21.82 14.49 -0.95
C THR A 660 -23.12 13.72 -0.94
N ILE A 661 -23.11 12.45 -0.50
CA ILE A 661 -24.33 11.67 -0.39
C ILE A 661 -24.54 11.21 1.06
N GLU A 662 -25.76 11.43 1.56
CA GLU A 662 -26.19 11.11 2.91
C GLU A 662 -27.41 10.19 2.85
N TYR A 663 -27.49 9.27 3.81
CA TYR A 663 -28.70 8.48 3.99
C TYR A 663 -29.74 9.31 4.72
N ILE A 664 -30.99 9.22 4.26
CA ILE A 664 -32.18 9.78 4.93
C ILE A 664 -33.19 8.65 5.16
N ARG A 665 -34.03 8.75 6.17
CA ARG A 665 -35.14 7.81 6.36
C ARG A 665 -36.23 8.13 5.33
N SER A 666 -36.94 7.10 4.81
CA SER A 666 -38.00 7.29 3.81
C SER A 666 -39.08 8.25 4.27
N GLU A 667 -39.47 8.23 5.56
CA GLU A 667 -40.49 9.11 6.10
C GLU A 667 -40.08 10.61 6.08
N LEU A 668 -38.79 10.87 5.96
CA LEU A 668 -38.22 12.23 5.90
C LEU A 668 -37.79 12.62 4.48
N ASN A 669 -37.97 11.71 3.50
CA ASN A 669 -37.57 11.97 2.13
C ASN A 669 -38.65 12.77 1.38
N PRO A 670 -38.47 14.07 1.11
CA PRO A 670 -39.48 14.87 0.41
C PRO A 670 -39.70 14.43 -1.03
N ALA A 671 -38.84 13.57 -1.60
CA ALA A 671 -38.97 13.02 -2.93
C ALA A 671 -39.89 11.79 -2.99
N ASP A 672 -40.35 11.23 -1.85
CA ASP A 672 -41.26 10.09 -1.82
C ASP A 672 -42.63 10.45 -2.43
N ALA A 673 -43.20 11.58 -2.10
CA ALA A 673 -44.47 12.03 -2.69
C ALA A 673 -44.39 12.16 -4.21
N PRO A 674 -43.48 12.90 -4.83
CA PRO A 674 -43.39 13.02 -6.28
C PRO A 674 -42.95 11.72 -6.99
N SER A 675 -42.44 10.70 -6.29
CA SER A 675 -42.14 9.38 -6.88
C SER A 675 -43.38 8.51 -7.09
N ARG A 676 -44.53 8.90 -6.51
CA ARG A 676 -45.81 8.16 -6.48
C ARG A 676 -46.92 8.86 -7.22
N LEU A 677 -46.62 9.85 -8.05
CA LEU A 677 -47.57 10.67 -8.83
C LEU A 677 -48.51 9.85 -9.68
#